data_aa35ee9cae1e9cbd19df26d1599a598d
#
_entry.id   aa35ee9cae1e9cbd19df26d1599a598d
#
_cell.length_a   1.000
_cell.length_b   1.000
_cell.length_c   1.000
_cell.angle_alpha   90.00
_cell.angle_beta   90.00
_cell.angle_gamma   90.00
#
_symmetry.space_group_name_H-M   'P 1'
#
loop_
_entity.id
_entity.type
_entity.pdbx_description
1 polymer ?
#
loop_
_entity_poly.entity_id
_entity_poly.type
_entity_poly.pdbx_seq_one_letter_code
_entity_poly.pdbx_strand_id
1 'polypeptide(L)'
;MIGMIASCSSDDDMVIGDITSPTGELTKTIPWDETEASISFTANSAWEASVAEVGTRAATSISWLKITVPKGGAGDVKMPLFLSKNDNETYREAEVTIKCGEKSVTVTIHQEANPDAVKMMDASAISNYSMYITPGTWNEGFEKGPEYMLRSDARWSWWRMKQSEHFFVFWEPGFGDDPNAESVPEALRVDVDDLLQKAEQFYKTNVEKLGMATVGQGKSVLDNHKMQIYLLYQTEWLATGSGYDDKIGALWVNPSTCKPVGSTIGHEIGHSFQYQVSADKLFTGEVQTMDNGVVPAGFRYGFGENGAGGCAYWEQSAQWQSFQDYPNECFDQDAHYAVWLKNHHRHFNHEFMRYASYWFQYWFTEKHGIESYARIWKESKYPEDPLQTYMRIYCNNSLDALYKDLYTYSTHCADYDFKAVHQYKKEAAINYSTKLYKNDGYYQVAYTNCPGTTGFNLIPLNVPASGKVSATLEGLAPGSALAAGDPGTVVDGDGNAKSTVTKYNSQSNTQQNYRYGFVAITKDGKSHYGEMHTGKKGTATYEVPANTERLYLCVLAAPDKYNRNAWDDDETNDEQWPYRVKFSGTDLLGNVTIPEGDPTDVETSLEVSLDASSESYPLHTFNLLNDGVMEKIAKAFKLQPSEIAGATLDAGTVKADGFSGPAEGKVAVGLTNPDGKVSYAYSANGIGFWIAADGTASSWGDAPIYYEYDASGYGLTVGHNPGHSEKSKTYIIKPTMVYNKGGKLHKAVITIKMKFA
;
A
#
# COMPACT_ATOMS: atom_id res chain seq x y z
N MET A 1 7.66 -34.81 29.11
CA MET A 1 8.11 -36.06 29.75
C MET A 1 7.53 -37.20 28.92
N ILE A 2 8.29 -37.64 27.91
CA ILE A 2 7.87 -38.65 26.93
C ILE A 2 7.90 -39.99 27.65
N GLY A 3 6.73 -40.54 27.95
CA GLY A 3 6.61 -41.90 28.41
C GLY A 3 6.66 -42.86 27.23
N MET A 4 7.81 -43.47 26.99
CA MET A 4 7.88 -44.65 26.15
C MET A 4 7.06 -45.77 26.84
N ILE A 5 5.93 -46.08 26.23
CA ILE A 5 5.28 -47.36 26.53
C ILE A 5 5.99 -48.40 25.67
N ALA A 6 6.87 -49.14 26.29
CA ALA A 6 7.45 -50.32 25.67
C ALA A 6 6.33 -51.29 25.32
N SER A 7 6.12 -51.51 24.03
CA SER A 7 5.31 -52.64 23.55
C SER A 7 6.04 -53.94 23.97
N CYS A 8 5.61 -54.53 25.08
CA CYS A 8 5.93 -55.92 25.32
C CYS A 8 5.08 -56.73 24.35
N SER A 9 5.68 -57.14 23.24
CA SER A 9 5.21 -58.29 22.48
C SER A 9 5.56 -59.55 23.30
N SER A 10 4.73 -59.89 24.29
CA SER A 10 4.70 -61.25 24.73
C SER A 10 3.88 -62.01 23.69
N ASP A 11 4.57 -62.73 22.81
CA ASP A 11 3.93 -63.87 22.12
C ASP A 11 3.57 -64.89 23.20
N ASP A 12 2.46 -64.66 23.90
CA ASP A 12 1.90 -65.67 24.81
C ASP A 12 1.26 -66.71 23.92
N ASP A 13 1.96 -67.82 23.73
CA ASP A 13 1.45 -69.02 23.08
C ASP A 13 0.19 -69.46 23.78
N MET A 14 -0.94 -69.44 23.11
CA MET A 14 -2.23 -69.86 23.62
C MET A 14 -2.41 -71.32 23.27
N VAL A 15 -2.59 -72.14 24.26
CA VAL A 15 -2.85 -73.62 24.08
C VAL A 15 -4.36 -73.85 24.02
N ILE A 16 -4.88 -74.26 22.84
CA ILE A 16 -6.28 -74.67 22.67
C ILE A 16 -6.38 -76.17 22.63
N GLY A 17 -7.16 -76.76 23.51
CA GLY A 17 -7.32 -78.19 23.66
C GLY A 17 -7.62 -78.54 25.12
N ASP A 18 -6.95 -79.52 25.74
CA ASP A 18 -7.23 -79.96 27.11
C ASP A 18 -6.88 -78.98 28.25
N ILE A 19 -6.91 -77.75 27.99
CA ILE A 19 -6.71 -76.73 29.01
C ILE A 19 -8.01 -76.40 29.68
N THR A 20 -7.99 -76.57 30.97
CA THR A 20 -8.91 -75.98 31.90
C THR A 20 -8.86 -74.48 31.72
N SER A 21 -9.75 -74.02 30.86
CA SER A 21 -10.24 -72.62 30.76
C SER A 21 -9.20 -71.50 30.92
N PRO A 22 -8.85 -70.78 29.88
CA PRO A 22 -8.85 -69.34 30.00
C PRO A 22 -10.27 -68.87 29.74
N THR A 23 -10.99 -68.59 30.75
CA THR A 23 -12.18 -67.76 30.72
C THR A 23 -11.71 -66.30 30.62
N GLY A 24 -11.17 -65.90 29.51
CA GLY A 24 -10.74 -64.57 29.32
C GLY A 24 -10.82 -64.22 27.83
N GLU A 25 -11.53 -63.18 27.50
CA GLU A 25 -11.40 -62.50 26.20
C GLU A 25 -9.99 -61.98 26.10
N LEU A 26 -9.25 -62.41 25.10
CA LEU A 26 -7.94 -61.87 24.77
C LEU A 26 -8.15 -60.74 23.81
N THR A 27 -7.59 -59.58 24.09
CA THR A 27 -7.62 -58.44 23.19
C THR A 27 -6.25 -58.21 22.58
N LYS A 28 -6.18 -58.15 21.28
CA LYS A 28 -4.97 -57.76 20.54
C LYS A 28 -5.16 -56.39 19.92
N THR A 29 -4.43 -55.40 20.44
CA THR A 29 -4.41 -54.04 19.88
C THR A 29 -3.44 -53.94 18.71
N ILE A 30 -3.89 -53.38 17.60
CA ILE A 30 -3.16 -53.24 16.36
C ILE A 30 -3.21 -51.75 15.96
N PRO A 31 -2.08 -51.13 15.62
CA PRO A 31 -2.06 -49.79 15.10
C PRO A 31 -2.96 -49.59 13.87
N TRP A 32 -3.46 -48.38 13.69
CA TRP A 32 -4.42 -48.05 12.62
C TRP A 32 -3.87 -48.31 11.19
N ASP A 33 -2.56 -48.18 11.00
CA ASP A 33 -1.87 -48.28 9.70
C ASP A 33 -1.26 -49.68 9.44
N GLU A 34 -1.25 -50.55 10.48
CA GLU A 34 -0.78 -51.91 10.32
C GLU A 34 -1.78 -52.75 9.49
N THR A 35 -1.22 -53.47 8.52
CA THR A 35 -2.01 -54.30 7.59
C THR A 35 -1.84 -55.81 7.81
N GLU A 36 -0.91 -56.18 8.68
CA GLU A 36 -0.63 -57.56 8.99
C GLU A 36 -0.50 -57.78 10.52
N ALA A 37 -1.06 -58.87 11.01
CA ALA A 37 -0.92 -59.32 12.39
C ALA A 37 -0.96 -60.84 12.45
N SER A 38 -0.79 -61.41 13.62
CA SER A 38 -0.92 -62.86 13.79
C SER A 38 -1.46 -63.19 15.17
N ILE A 39 -2.13 -64.28 15.28
CA ILE A 39 -2.51 -64.92 16.55
C ILE A 39 -1.71 -66.21 16.67
N SER A 40 -0.91 -66.33 17.75
CA SER A 40 -0.16 -67.54 18.06
C SER A 40 -0.92 -68.34 19.10
N PHE A 41 -1.03 -69.64 18.89
CA PHE A 41 -1.67 -70.61 19.84
C PHE A 41 -1.19 -72.02 19.58
N THR A 42 -1.36 -72.91 20.57
CA THR A 42 -1.10 -74.35 20.41
C THR A 42 -2.44 -75.09 20.35
N ALA A 43 -2.65 -75.93 19.35
CA ALA A 43 -3.81 -76.78 19.20
C ALA A 43 -3.38 -78.26 19.36
N ASN A 44 -4.11 -79.03 20.13
CA ASN A 44 -3.83 -80.47 20.29
C ASN A 44 -4.66 -81.41 19.37
N SER A 45 -5.52 -80.78 18.53
CA SER A 45 -6.31 -81.49 17.51
C SER A 45 -6.55 -80.50 16.30
N ALA A 46 -7.36 -80.93 15.33
CA ALA A 46 -7.76 -80.05 14.23
C ALA A 46 -8.54 -78.85 14.76
N TRP A 47 -8.24 -77.67 14.21
CA TRP A 47 -8.86 -76.44 14.61
C TRP A 47 -9.43 -75.68 13.41
N GLU A 48 -10.40 -74.79 13.64
CA GLU A 48 -10.97 -73.85 12.68
C GLU A 48 -11.12 -72.46 13.35
N ALA A 49 -10.98 -71.41 12.57
CA ALA A 49 -11.16 -70.02 13.01
C ALA A 49 -12.17 -69.30 12.15
N SER A 50 -12.94 -68.42 12.79
CA SER A 50 -13.91 -67.54 12.13
C SER A 50 -13.81 -66.13 12.65
N VAL A 51 -14.26 -65.14 11.86
CA VAL A 51 -14.33 -63.73 12.22
C VAL A 51 -15.79 -63.32 12.33
N ALA A 52 -16.11 -62.52 13.33
CA ALA A 52 -17.44 -61.93 13.52
C ALA A 52 -17.34 -60.52 14.08
N GLU A 53 -18.38 -59.72 13.91
CA GLU A 53 -18.52 -58.43 14.62
C GLU A 53 -18.68 -58.68 16.12
N VAL A 54 -18.14 -57.78 16.94
CA VAL A 54 -18.22 -57.84 18.40
C VAL A 54 -19.67 -57.95 18.85
N GLY A 55 -19.94 -58.96 19.68
CA GLY A 55 -21.27 -59.20 20.21
C GLY A 55 -22.24 -59.94 19.29
N THR A 56 -21.83 -60.33 18.09
CA THR A 56 -22.65 -61.18 17.18
C THR A 56 -22.21 -62.65 17.26
N ARG A 57 -23.16 -63.58 17.40
CA ARG A 57 -22.88 -65.06 17.42
C ARG A 57 -22.84 -65.69 16.01
N ALA A 58 -23.10 -64.93 14.97
CA ALA A 58 -23.08 -65.39 13.58
C ALA A 58 -21.80 -64.92 12.88
N ALA A 59 -21.13 -65.78 12.12
CA ALA A 59 -20.01 -65.37 11.29
C ALA A 59 -20.51 -64.35 10.24
N THR A 60 -20.16 -63.12 10.43
CA THR A 60 -20.42 -62.02 9.47
C THR A 60 -19.15 -61.77 8.67
N SER A 61 -19.28 -61.52 7.39
CA SER A 61 -18.13 -61.15 6.55
C SER A 61 -17.71 -59.72 6.88
N ILE A 62 -16.67 -59.59 7.69
CA ILE A 62 -16.03 -58.31 7.98
C ILE A 62 -15.11 -58.00 6.83
N SER A 63 -15.27 -56.82 6.23
CA SER A 63 -14.50 -56.42 5.03
C SER A 63 -13.05 -56.04 5.32
N TRP A 64 -12.74 -55.58 6.55
CA TRP A 64 -11.46 -55.03 6.94
C TRP A 64 -10.48 -56.00 7.60
N LEU A 65 -10.96 -57.20 8.08
CA LEU A 65 -10.15 -58.22 8.67
C LEU A 65 -10.38 -59.57 7.99
N LYS A 66 -9.29 -60.24 7.60
CA LYS A 66 -9.33 -61.49 6.88
C LYS A 66 -8.35 -62.49 7.48
N ILE A 67 -8.80 -63.71 7.76
CA ILE A 67 -7.96 -64.88 8.12
C ILE A 67 -7.66 -65.62 6.81
N THR A 68 -6.41 -65.77 6.44
CA THR A 68 -6.04 -66.48 5.20
C THR A 68 -5.85 -67.98 5.38
N VAL A 69 -5.57 -68.40 6.63
CA VAL A 69 -5.45 -69.81 6.99
C VAL A 69 -6.45 -70.08 8.13
N PRO A 70 -7.74 -70.30 7.82
CA PRO A 70 -8.79 -70.42 8.83
C PRO A 70 -8.93 -71.79 9.45
N LYS A 71 -8.08 -72.76 9.15
CA LYS A 71 -8.11 -74.11 9.72
C LYS A 71 -6.75 -74.81 9.64
N GLY A 72 -6.47 -75.75 10.52
CA GLY A 72 -5.22 -76.50 10.54
C GLY A 72 -5.30 -77.74 11.42
N GLY A 73 -4.16 -78.48 11.54
CA GLY A 73 -4.00 -79.68 12.44
C GLY A 73 -3.42 -79.25 13.76
N ALA A 74 -3.15 -80.33 14.64
CA ALA A 74 -2.49 -80.12 15.92
C ALA A 74 -1.06 -79.57 15.75
N GLY A 75 -0.61 -78.78 16.76
CA GLY A 75 0.74 -78.20 16.84
C GLY A 75 0.70 -76.72 17.22
N ASP A 76 1.88 -76.13 17.24
CA ASP A 76 2.04 -74.69 17.44
C ASP A 76 1.65 -73.97 16.14
N VAL A 77 0.78 -72.96 16.26
CA VAL A 77 0.17 -72.26 15.15
C VAL A 77 0.46 -70.75 15.27
N LYS A 78 0.93 -70.16 14.19
CA LYS A 78 0.96 -68.70 13.99
C LYS A 78 0.00 -68.38 12.86
N MET A 79 -1.22 -68.01 13.21
CA MET A 79 -2.30 -67.73 12.27
C MET A 79 -2.20 -66.29 11.79
N PRO A 80 -1.96 -66.04 10.48
CA PRO A 80 -1.86 -64.69 9.94
C PRO A 80 -3.22 -64.02 9.80
N LEU A 81 -3.25 -62.77 10.16
CA LEU A 81 -4.37 -61.85 9.97
C LEU A 81 -3.96 -60.78 8.98
N PHE A 82 -4.82 -60.47 8.02
CA PHE A 82 -4.67 -59.37 7.11
C PHE A 82 -5.76 -58.32 7.37
N LEU A 83 -5.34 -57.04 7.53
CA LEU A 83 -6.23 -55.94 7.83
C LEU A 83 -6.12 -54.88 6.72
N SER A 84 -7.19 -54.19 6.45
CA SER A 84 -7.07 -52.87 5.80
C SER A 84 -6.62 -51.80 6.82
N LYS A 85 -6.02 -50.73 6.40
CA LYS A 85 -5.80 -49.56 7.26
C LYS A 85 -7.15 -49.06 7.81
N ASN A 86 -7.16 -48.58 9.03
CA ASN A 86 -8.33 -47.92 9.59
C ASN A 86 -8.28 -46.41 9.29
N ASP A 87 -8.89 -45.97 8.24
CA ASP A 87 -8.93 -44.57 7.83
C ASP A 87 -9.97 -43.74 8.62
N ASN A 88 -10.61 -44.31 9.66
CA ASN A 88 -11.63 -43.63 10.43
C ASN A 88 -11.07 -43.04 11.74
N GLU A 89 -11.74 -42.01 12.24
CA GLU A 89 -11.45 -41.36 13.54
C GLU A 89 -11.85 -42.23 14.76
N THR A 90 -12.48 -43.35 14.53
CA THR A 90 -12.89 -44.30 15.58
C THR A 90 -12.16 -45.62 15.42
N TYR A 91 -11.81 -46.23 16.54
CA TYR A 91 -11.30 -47.59 16.52
C TYR A 91 -12.37 -48.55 15.98
N ARG A 92 -11.95 -49.74 15.56
CA ARG A 92 -12.83 -50.81 15.14
C ARG A 92 -12.42 -52.12 15.75
N GLU A 93 -13.40 -52.97 15.98
CA GLU A 93 -13.19 -54.26 16.67
C GLU A 93 -13.83 -55.41 15.90
N ALA A 94 -13.22 -56.58 16.02
CA ALA A 94 -13.72 -57.82 15.50
C ALA A 94 -13.33 -58.95 16.45
N GLU A 95 -14.17 -59.98 16.55
CA GLU A 95 -13.90 -61.20 17.30
C GLU A 95 -13.39 -62.28 16.35
N VAL A 96 -12.21 -62.81 16.67
CA VAL A 96 -11.67 -64.03 16.04
C VAL A 96 -11.90 -65.18 16.98
N THR A 97 -12.83 -66.08 16.62
CA THR A 97 -13.10 -67.30 17.41
C THR A 97 -12.34 -68.47 16.81
N ILE A 98 -11.48 -69.06 17.60
CA ILE A 98 -10.71 -70.26 17.27
C ILE A 98 -11.37 -71.45 18.02
N LYS A 99 -11.77 -72.46 17.26
CA LYS A 99 -12.43 -73.65 17.79
C LYS A 99 -11.55 -74.88 17.57
N CYS A 100 -11.35 -75.68 18.61
CA CYS A 100 -10.60 -76.92 18.56
C CYS A 100 -11.40 -77.97 19.34
N GLY A 101 -12.03 -78.96 18.63
CA GLY A 101 -12.99 -79.88 19.21
C GLY A 101 -14.23 -79.17 19.77
N GLU A 102 -14.54 -79.42 21.05
CA GLU A 102 -15.65 -78.73 21.73
C GLU A 102 -15.29 -77.43 22.45
N LYS A 103 -14.00 -77.06 22.42
CA LYS A 103 -13.51 -75.85 23.07
C LYS A 103 -13.30 -74.74 22.07
N SER A 104 -13.52 -73.50 22.50
CA SER A 104 -13.26 -72.32 21.72
C SER A 104 -12.65 -71.23 22.55
N VAL A 105 -11.79 -70.41 21.90
CA VAL A 105 -11.22 -69.15 22.43
C VAL A 105 -11.54 -68.04 21.47
N THR A 106 -11.97 -66.91 22.01
CA THR A 106 -12.23 -65.68 21.23
C THR A 106 -11.17 -64.68 21.55
N VAL A 107 -10.59 -64.16 20.51
CA VAL A 107 -9.62 -63.02 20.56
C VAL A 107 -10.28 -61.79 19.92
N THR A 108 -10.38 -60.74 20.68
CA THR A 108 -10.84 -59.46 20.18
C THR A 108 -9.68 -58.76 19.47
N ILE A 109 -9.85 -58.44 18.22
CA ILE A 109 -8.93 -57.63 17.43
C ILE A 109 -9.41 -56.18 17.53
N HIS A 110 -8.63 -55.33 18.19
CA HIS A 110 -8.88 -53.94 18.36
C HIS A 110 -7.90 -53.18 17.45
N GLN A 111 -8.37 -52.60 16.34
CA GLN A 111 -7.53 -51.72 15.51
C GLN A 111 -7.80 -50.28 15.88
N GLU A 112 -6.70 -49.58 16.24
CA GLU A 112 -6.77 -48.21 16.71
C GLU A 112 -7.42 -47.28 15.71
N ALA A 113 -7.92 -46.14 16.18
CA ALA A 113 -8.39 -45.04 15.36
C ALA A 113 -7.21 -44.36 14.63
N ASN A 114 -7.43 -43.89 13.42
CA ASN A 114 -6.46 -43.04 12.75
C ASN A 114 -6.49 -41.64 13.37
N PRO A 115 -5.41 -41.18 14.03
CA PRO A 115 -5.36 -39.86 14.64
C PRO A 115 -5.45 -38.72 13.57
N ASP A 116 -5.07 -39.05 12.32
CA ASP A 116 -5.08 -38.13 11.20
C ASP A 116 -6.31 -38.33 10.29
N ALA A 117 -7.33 -39.03 10.78
CA ALA A 117 -8.54 -39.30 10.01
C ALA A 117 -9.25 -38.01 9.58
N VAL A 118 -9.69 -37.97 8.34
CA VAL A 118 -10.48 -36.84 7.84
C VAL A 118 -11.84 -36.82 8.51
N LYS A 119 -12.08 -35.76 9.27
CA LYS A 119 -13.38 -35.53 9.92
C LYS A 119 -14.33 -34.82 8.94
N MET A 120 -15.60 -35.21 9.02
CA MET A 120 -16.67 -34.57 8.24
C MET A 120 -17.61 -33.81 9.18
N MET A 121 -17.87 -32.56 8.87
CA MET A 121 -18.83 -31.72 9.57
C MET A 121 -20.22 -31.91 8.97
N ASP A 122 -21.25 -31.98 9.82
CA ASP A 122 -22.64 -31.96 9.34
C ASP A 122 -23.03 -30.51 8.96
N ALA A 123 -23.35 -30.26 7.69
CA ALA A 123 -23.76 -28.97 7.21
C ALA A 123 -24.95 -28.38 8.00
N SER A 124 -25.86 -29.22 8.50
CA SER A 124 -27.02 -28.79 9.29
C SER A 124 -26.64 -28.24 10.67
N ALA A 125 -25.45 -28.58 11.17
CA ALA A 125 -24.91 -28.08 12.43
C ALA A 125 -24.16 -26.76 12.28
N ILE A 126 -23.88 -26.30 11.06
CA ILE A 126 -23.14 -25.07 10.79
C ILE A 126 -24.09 -23.88 10.79
N SER A 127 -23.85 -22.95 11.73
CA SER A 127 -24.59 -21.69 11.79
C SER A 127 -24.39 -20.87 10.52
N ASN A 128 -25.48 -20.39 9.92
CA ASN A 128 -25.45 -19.55 8.71
C ASN A 128 -24.83 -20.21 7.47
N TYR A 129 -24.80 -21.53 7.40
CA TYR A 129 -24.23 -22.25 6.24
C TYR A 129 -24.79 -21.77 4.91
N SER A 130 -26.11 -21.50 4.83
CA SER A 130 -26.79 -21.00 3.63
C SER A 130 -26.43 -19.56 3.25
N MET A 131 -25.76 -18.81 4.14
CA MET A 131 -25.30 -17.45 3.85
C MET A 131 -23.92 -17.42 3.19
N TYR A 132 -23.27 -18.58 3.01
CA TYR A 132 -22.01 -18.71 2.31
C TYR A 132 -22.25 -19.02 0.84
N ILE A 133 -21.51 -18.37 -0.05
CA ILE A 133 -21.47 -18.68 -1.48
C ILE A 133 -20.13 -19.37 -1.78
N THR A 134 -20.17 -20.62 -2.20
CA THR A 134 -18.96 -21.33 -2.62
C THR A 134 -18.50 -20.79 -3.98
N PRO A 135 -17.22 -20.38 -4.15
CA PRO A 135 -16.68 -19.99 -5.44
C PRO A 135 -16.79 -21.12 -6.48
N GLY A 136 -17.32 -20.79 -7.65
CA GLY A 136 -17.48 -21.76 -8.74
C GLY A 136 -16.33 -21.77 -9.74
N THR A 137 -15.59 -20.67 -9.85
CA THR A 137 -14.58 -20.46 -10.89
C THR A 137 -13.13 -20.50 -10.39
N TRP A 138 -12.90 -20.55 -9.10
CA TRP A 138 -11.57 -20.47 -8.49
C TRP A 138 -10.99 -21.85 -8.19
N ASN A 139 -9.79 -22.14 -8.73
CA ASN A 139 -9.07 -23.41 -8.54
C ASN A 139 -8.21 -23.44 -7.27
N GLU A 140 -8.59 -22.76 -6.21
CA GLU A 140 -7.78 -22.65 -5.00
C GLU A 140 -8.33 -23.46 -3.81
N GLY A 141 -8.72 -24.71 -4.06
CA GLY A 141 -9.30 -25.61 -3.04
C GLY A 141 -10.82 -25.63 -3.04
N PHE A 142 -11.47 -24.96 -4.03
CA PHE A 142 -12.93 -24.97 -4.22
C PHE A 142 -13.40 -25.87 -5.35
N GLU A 143 -12.50 -26.41 -6.17
CA GLU A 143 -12.79 -27.23 -7.37
C GLU A 143 -13.61 -28.48 -7.10
N LYS A 144 -13.63 -28.94 -5.83
CA LYS A 144 -14.41 -30.11 -5.40
C LYS A 144 -15.82 -29.76 -4.88
N GLY A 145 -16.18 -28.48 -4.94
CA GLY A 145 -17.51 -28.00 -4.53
C GLY A 145 -17.70 -27.81 -3.02
N PRO A 146 -18.91 -27.38 -2.61
CA PRO A 146 -19.19 -26.97 -1.23
C PRO A 146 -19.09 -28.12 -0.22
N GLU A 147 -19.43 -29.34 -0.61
CA GLU A 147 -19.38 -30.49 0.28
C GLU A 147 -17.94 -30.86 0.70
N TYR A 148 -16.96 -30.54 -0.16
CA TYR A 148 -15.56 -30.77 0.17
C TYR A 148 -15.08 -29.90 1.33
N MET A 149 -15.62 -28.70 1.50
CA MET A 149 -15.30 -27.80 2.61
C MET A 149 -15.77 -28.33 3.98
N LEU A 150 -16.63 -29.36 4.02
CA LEU A 150 -17.04 -30.01 5.25
C LEU A 150 -15.94 -30.92 5.84
N ARG A 151 -14.92 -31.26 5.04
CA ARG A 151 -13.79 -32.09 5.45
C ARG A 151 -12.75 -31.27 6.21
N SER A 152 -12.16 -31.90 7.24
CA SER A 152 -11.11 -31.27 8.05
C SER A 152 -9.81 -31.03 7.26
N ASP A 153 -9.52 -31.85 6.23
CA ASP A 153 -8.33 -31.76 5.38
C ASP A 153 -8.48 -30.83 4.15
N ALA A 154 -9.66 -30.26 3.92
CA ALA A 154 -9.85 -29.30 2.83
C ALA A 154 -9.01 -28.03 3.08
N ARG A 155 -8.46 -27.42 2.02
CA ARG A 155 -7.71 -26.14 2.12
C ARG A 155 -8.56 -25.07 2.82
N TRP A 156 -9.75 -24.85 2.32
CA TRP A 156 -10.77 -24.00 2.95
C TRP A 156 -11.81 -24.91 3.57
N SER A 157 -11.95 -24.84 4.89
CA SER A 157 -12.77 -25.80 5.64
C SER A 157 -13.61 -25.14 6.71
N TRP A 158 -14.82 -25.61 6.89
CA TRP A 158 -15.69 -25.21 8.00
C TRP A 158 -15.11 -25.55 9.38
N TRP A 159 -14.12 -26.41 9.45
CA TRP A 159 -13.34 -26.70 10.67
C TRP A 159 -12.39 -25.57 11.04
N ARG A 160 -12.06 -24.73 10.08
CA ARG A 160 -11.12 -23.60 10.23
C ARG A 160 -11.78 -22.32 9.75
N MET A 161 -12.80 -21.88 10.49
CA MET A 161 -13.50 -20.64 10.21
C MET A 161 -14.01 -19.97 11.47
N LYS A 162 -14.20 -18.66 11.37
CA LYS A 162 -14.91 -17.82 12.32
C LYS A 162 -15.84 -16.88 11.56
N GLN A 163 -16.88 -16.39 12.20
CA GLN A 163 -17.83 -15.50 11.54
C GLN A 163 -18.28 -14.37 12.47
N SER A 164 -18.59 -13.23 11.88
CA SER A 164 -19.33 -12.15 12.51
C SER A 164 -20.72 -11.98 11.89
N GLU A 165 -21.36 -10.85 12.09
CA GLU A 165 -22.70 -10.59 11.51
C GLU A 165 -22.66 -10.60 9.97
N HIS A 166 -21.63 -10.00 9.35
CA HIS A 166 -21.56 -9.81 7.90
C HIS A 166 -20.39 -10.52 7.20
N PHE A 167 -19.51 -11.19 7.94
CA PHE A 167 -18.33 -11.84 7.38
C PHE A 167 -18.17 -13.29 7.83
N PHE A 168 -17.59 -14.10 6.91
CA PHE A 168 -16.89 -15.33 7.23
C PHE A 168 -15.39 -15.11 7.08
N VAL A 169 -14.58 -15.63 7.99
CA VAL A 169 -13.13 -15.75 7.84
C VAL A 169 -12.77 -17.21 7.81
N PHE A 170 -12.13 -17.65 6.73
CA PHE A 170 -11.54 -18.98 6.60
C PHE A 170 -10.02 -18.87 6.60
N TRP A 171 -9.34 -19.87 7.14
CA TRP A 171 -7.88 -19.91 7.14
C TRP A 171 -7.32 -21.27 6.73
N GLU A 172 -6.10 -21.25 6.18
CA GLU A 172 -5.42 -22.45 5.68
C GLU A 172 -4.98 -23.40 6.80
N PRO A 173 -4.76 -24.70 6.48
CA PRO A 173 -4.41 -25.74 7.47
C PRO A 173 -3.17 -25.44 8.31
N GLY A 174 -2.21 -24.69 7.77
CA GLY A 174 -0.97 -24.30 8.47
C GLY A 174 -1.18 -23.56 9.79
N PHE A 175 -2.30 -22.88 9.96
CA PHE A 175 -2.66 -22.22 11.23
C PHE A 175 -3.19 -23.17 12.31
N GLY A 176 -3.57 -24.40 11.95
CA GLY A 176 -4.31 -25.27 12.87
C GLY A 176 -5.71 -24.74 13.19
N ASP A 177 -6.18 -25.00 14.41
CA ASP A 177 -7.54 -24.64 14.83
C ASP A 177 -7.70 -23.17 15.19
N ASP A 178 -6.62 -22.49 15.56
CA ASP A 178 -6.61 -21.07 15.94
C ASP A 178 -5.40 -20.33 15.36
N PRO A 179 -5.61 -19.38 14.46
CA PRO A 179 -4.53 -18.57 13.88
C PRO A 179 -3.71 -17.76 14.89
N ASN A 180 -4.23 -17.53 16.09
CA ASN A 180 -3.52 -16.80 17.14
C ASN A 180 -2.81 -17.70 18.17
N ALA A 181 -2.90 -19.02 18.01
CA ALA A 181 -2.30 -19.98 18.95
C ALA A 181 -0.78 -19.81 19.07
N GLU A 182 -0.22 -20.11 20.24
CA GLU A 182 1.24 -20.08 20.48
C GLU A 182 2.01 -21.06 19.59
N SER A 183 1.37 -22.12 19.11
CA SER A 183 1.94 -23.08 18.14
C SER A 183 2.18 -22.50 16.75
N VAL A 184 1.47 -21.40 16.39
CA VAL A 184 1.68 -20.69 15.13
C VAL A 184 2.91 -19.79 15.28
N PRO A 185 3.85 -19.79 14.32
CA PRO A 185 4.99 -18.86 14.33
C PRO A 185 4.52 -17.41 14.48
N GLU A 186 5.18 -16.63 15.33
CA GLU A 186 4.79 -15.24 15.66
C GLU A 186 4.57 -14.39 14.41
N ALA A 187 5.41 -14.53 13.38
CA ALA A 187 5.27 -13.82 12.12
C ALA A 187 3.95 -14.13 11.38
N LEU A 188 3.37 -15.31 11.62
CA LEU A 188 2.14 -15.77 10.97
C LEU A 188 0.90 -15.68 11.86
N ARG A 189 1.01 -15.35 13.15
CA ARG A 189 -0.17 -15.26 14.02
C ARG A 189 -1.10 -14.13 13.57
N VAL A 190 -2.41 -14.39 13.68
CA VAL A 190 -3.45 -13.39 13.40
C VAL A 190 -4.53 -13.48 14.46
N ASP A 191 -4.87 -12.36 15.04
CA ASP A 191 -6.07 -12.22 15.88
C ASP A 191 -7.29 -12.08 14.97
N VAL A 192 -8.01 -13.19 14.76
CA VAL A 192 -9.20 -13.25 13.90
C VAL A 192 -10.37 -12.48 14.52
N ASP A 193 -10.41 -12.30 15.84
CA ASP A 193 -11.45 -11.48 16.48
C ASP A 193 -11.25 -10.00 16.17
N ASP A 194 -10.00 -9.50 16.24
CA ASP A 194 -9.69 -8.12 15.83
C ASP A 194 -9.98 -7.93 14.33
N LEU A 195 -9.60 -8.90 13.48
CA LEU A 195 -9.89 -8.84 12.05
C LEU A 195 -11.40 -8.72 11.78
N LEU A 196 -12.22 -9.56 12.41
CA LEU A 196 -13.68 -9.51 12.27
C LEU A 196 -14.28 -8.23 12.82
N GLN A 197 -13.83 -7.77 13.99
CA GLN A 197 -14.29 -6.51 14.59
C GLN A 197 -14.02 -5.31 13.66
N LYS A 198 -12.83 -5.26 13.08
CA LYS A 198 -12.46 -4.20 12.13
C LYS A 198 -13.21 -4.34 10.81
N ALA A 199 -13.39 -5.56 10.30
CA ALA A 199 -14.18 -5.80 9.10
C ALA A 199 -15.63 -5.29 9.28
N GLU A 200 -16.25 -5.53 10.43
CA GLU A 200 -17.59 -4.98 10.74
C GLU A 200 -17.60 -3.44 10.78
N GLN A 201 -16.56 -2.81 11.29
CA GLN A 201 -16.42 -1.35 11.25
C GLN A 201 -16.38 -0.85 9.79
N PHE A 202 -15.57 -1.49 8.93
CA PHE A 202 -15.48 -1.13 7.52
C PHE A 202 -16.76 -1.45 6.75
N TYR A 203 -17.46 -2.54 7.09
CA TYR A 203 -18.79 -2.83 6.55
C TYR A 203 -19.76 -1.69 6.86
N LYS A 204 -19.82 -1.28 8.12
CA LYS A 204 -20.67 -0.17 8.55
C LYS A 204 -20.33 1.12 7.81
N THR A 205 -19.05 1.45 7.65
CA THR A 205 -18.62 2.62 6.87
C THR A 205 -19.12 2.52 5.43
N ASN A 206 -18.96 1.39 4.76
CA ASN A 206 -19.33 1.23 3.36
C ASN A 206 -20.85 1.19 3.16
N VAL A 207 -21.62 0.55 4.04
CA VAL A 207 -23.07 0.41 3.91
C VAL A 207 -23.81 1.61 4.46
N GLU A 208 -23.56 1.99 5.73
CA GLU A 208 -24.35 3.02 6.40
C GLU A 208 -23.89 4.44 6.07
N LYS A 209 -22.57 4.69 6.02
CA LYS A 209 -22.04 6.03 5.77
C LYS A 209 -21.97 6.35 4.28
N LEU A 210 -21.43 5.44 3.47
CA LEU A 210 -21.18 5.66 2.05
C LEU A 210 -22.35 5.20 1.16
N GLY A 211 -23.11 4.21 1.59
CA GLY A 211 -24.24 3.68 0.83
C GLY A 211 -23.82 2.80 -0.36
N MET A 212 -22.67 2.10 -0.29
CA MET A 212 -22.17 1.27 -1.39
C MET A 212 -23.08 0.08 -1.72
N ALA A 213 -23.75 -0.51 -0.73
CA ALA A 213 -24.78 -1.52 -0.92
C ALA A 213 -26.12 -1.03 -0.34
N THR A 214 -27.23 -1.51 -0.91
CA THR A 214 -28.59 -1.19 -0.44
C THR A 214 -29.17 -2.45 0.19
N VAL A 215 -28.88 -2.67 1.46
CA VAL A 215 -29.26 -3.86 2.22
C VAL A 215 -30.66 -3.76 2.82
N GLY A 216 -31.30 -4.91 3.11
CA GLY A 216 -32.61 -5.00 3.74
C GLY A 216 -33.80 -4.64 2.82
N GLN A 217 -33.58 -4.51 1.50
CA GLN A 217 -34.61 -4.09 0.54
C GLN A 217 -34.76 -5.04 -0.65
N GLY A 218 -34.10 -6.20 -0.64
CA GLY A 218 -34.08 -7.13 -1.77
C GLY A 218 -33.29 -6.61 -2.98
N LYS A 219 -32.36 -5.68 -2.76
CA LYS A 219 -31.56 -5.03 -3.81
C LYS A 219 -30.07 -5.39 -3.75
N SER A 220 -29.67 -6.13 -2.74
CA SER A 220 -28.29 -6.58 -2.56
C SER A 220 -28.24 -8.06 -2.27
N VAL A 221 -27.22 -8.72 -2.79
CA VAL A 221 -26.88 -10.12 -2.45
C VAL A 221 -26.58 -10.23 -0.95
N LEU A 222 -26.10 -9.15 -0.33
CA LEU A 222 -25.80 -9.07 1.10
C LEU A 222 -27.04 -9.19 2.00
N ASP A 223 -28.26 -9.10 1.47
CA ASP A 223 -29.48 -9.34 2.24
C ASP A 223 -29.57 -10.79 2.74
N ASN A 224 -28.92 -11.74 2.06
CA ASN A 224 -28.98 -13.16 2.36
C ASN A 224 -27.61 -13.83 2.47
N HIS A 225 -26.51 -13.11 2.23
CA HIS A 225 -25.16 -13.70 2.20
C HIS A 225 -24.16 -12.78 2.90
N LYS A 226 -23.10 -13.39 3.46
CA LYS A 226 -21.99 -12.70 4.10
C LYS A 226 -20.79 -12.64 3.16
N MET A 227 -20.03 -11.56 3.26
CA MET A 227 -18.72 -11.43 2.60
C MET A 227 -17.70 -12.43 3.17
N GLN A 228 -16.67 -12.74 2.40
CA GLN A 228 -15.68 -13.73 2.79
C GLN A 228 -14.27 -13.15 2.85
N ILE A 229 -13.53 -13.59 3.87
CA ILE A 229 -12.11 -13.30 4.06
C ILE A 229 -11.36 -14.64 4.08
N TYR A 230 -10.32 -14.74 3.23
CA TYR A 230 -9.47 -15.92 3.15
C TYR A 230 -8.07 -15.57 3.65
N LEU A 231 -7.66 -16.15 4.78
CA LEU A 231 -6.38 -15.92 5.43
C LEU A 231 -5.37 -16.98 4.99
N LEU A 232 -4.34 -16.53 4.28
CA LEU A 232 -3.29 -17.36 3.69
C LEU A 232 -2.16 -17.60 4.69
N TYR A 233 -1.68 -18.83 4.81
CA TYR A 233 -0.55 -19.19 5.64
C TYR A 233 0.77 -18.97 4.91
N GLN A 234 1.16 -17.71 4.77
CA GLN A 234 2.39 -17.32 4.08
C GLN A 234 2.99 -16.05 4.66
N THR A 235 4.30 -15.89 4.50
CA THR A 235 5.03 -14.67 4.88
C THR A 235 5.13 -13.67 3.74
N GLU A 236 4.97 -14.12 2.51
CA GLU A 236 4.93 -13.23 1.34
C GLU A 236 3.71 -12.31 1.44
N TRP A 237 3.96 -11.01 1.26
CA TRP A 237 2.90 -10.01 1.37
C TRP A 237 1.84 -10.21 0.27
N LEU A 238 0.60 -10.23 0.68
CA LEU A 238 -0.55 -10.25 -0.22
C LEU A 238 -1.76 -9.63 0.47
N ALA A 239 -2.35 -8.65 -0.19
CA ALA A 239 -3.70 -8.19 0.10
C ALA A 239 -4.42 -7.98 -1.23
N THR A 240 -5.58 -8.58 -1.39
CA THR A 240 -6.39 -8.47 -2.60
C THR A 240 -7.87 -8.48 -2.23
N GLY A 241 -8.51 -7.32 -2.38
CA GLY A 241 -9.95 -7.19 -2.30
C GLY A 241 -10.59 -7.31 -3.69
N SER A 242 -11.63 -8.09 -3.82
CA SER A 242 -12.38 -8.31 -5.05
C SER A 242 -13.71 -9.00 -4.73
N GLY A 243 -13.99 -10.07 -5.42
CA GLY A 243 -15.14 -10.95 -5.25
C GLY A 243 -15.08 -12.08 -6.29
N TYR A 244 -16.13 -12.88 -6.36
CA TYR A 244 -16.17 -13.98 -7.31
C TYR A 244 -17.58 -14.25 -7.84
N ASP A 245 -17.61 -14.86 -9.03
CA ASP A 245 -18.80 -15.31 -9.74
C ASP A 245 -19.86 -14.23 -10.00
N ASP A 246 -19.45 -12.95 -9.97
CA ASP A 246 -20.35 -11.79 -10.02
C ASP A 246 -21.47 -11.85 -8.95
N LYS A 247 -21.17 -12.44 -7.79
CA LYS A 247 -22.15 -12.65 -6.70
C LYS A 247 -21.81 -11.95 -5.41
N ILE A 248 -20.56 -12.04 -4.96
CA ILE A 248 -20.21 -11.64 -3.60
C ILE A 248 -18.80 -11.05 -3.53
N GLY A 249 -18.64 -9.99 -2.73
CA GLY A 249 -17.34 -9.44 -2.37
C GLY A 249 -16.56 -10.35 -1.44
N ALA A 250 -15.25 -10.45 -1.69
CA ALA A 250 -14.33 -11.26 -0.89
C ALA A 250 -12.93 -10.65 -0.90
N LEU A 251 -12.09 -11.03 0.07
CA LEU A 251 -10.69 -10.64 0.10
C LEU A 251 -9.80 -11.80 0.52
N TRP A 252 -8.55 -11.76 0.04
CA TRP A 252 -7.48 -12.71 0.35
C TRP A 252 -6.33 -11.92 0.97
N VAL A 253 -5.90 -12.34 2.14
CA VAL A 253 -4.91 -11.60 2.92
C VAL A 253 -3.89 -12.53 3.56
N ASN A 254 -2.67 -12.05 3.73
CA ASN A 254 -1.66 -12.73 4.52
C ASN A 254 -1.53 -12.11 5.92
N PRO A 255 -0.89 -12.78 6.89
CA PRO A 255 -0.80 -12.30 8.27
C PRO A 255 -0.18 -10.93 8.46
N SER A 256 0.77 -10.52 7.62
CA SER A 256 1.43 -9.20 7.79
C SER A 256 0.47 -8.02 7.58
N THR A 257 -0.59 -8.20 6.79
CA THR A 257 -1.61 -7.17 6.55
C THR A 257 -2.60 -7.01 7.71
N CYS A 258 -2.56 -7.95 8.66
CA CYS A 258 -3.39 -7.95 9.85
C CYS A 258 -2.62 -7.54 11.14
N LYS A 259 -1.45 -6.86 11.00
CA LYS A 259 -0.57 -6.52 12.14
C LYS A 259 -0.10 -5.07 12.11
N PRO A 260 -0.90 -4.15 12.60
CA PRO A 260 -2.30 -4.27 13.06
C PRO A 260 -3.28 -4.38 11.88
N VAL A 261 -4.50 -4.83 12.16
CA VAL A 261 -5.62 -4.68 11.21
C VAL A 261 -5.91 -3.18 11.08
N GLY A 262 -5.68 -2.61 9.90
CA GLY A 262 -5.70 -1.16 9.68
C GLY A 262 -6.24 -0.78 8.30
N SER A 263 -5.75 0.34 7.79
CA SER A 263 -6.20 0.92 6.50
C SER A 263 -6.02 -0.03 5.31
N THR A 264 -5.01 -0.91 5.32
CA THR A 264 -4.85 -1.94 4.26
C THR A 264 -6.08 -2.85 4.18
N ILE A 265 -6.54 -3.41 5.30
CA ILE A 265 -7.76 -4.24 5.30
C ILE A 265 -9.00 -3.39 4.95
N GLY A 266 -9.05 -2.13 5.41
CA GLY A 266 -10.10 -1.18 5.01
C GLY A 266 -10.14 -0.93 3.50
N HIS A 267 -8.99 -0.85 2.85
CA HIS A 267 -8.82 -0.73 1.42
C HIS A 267 -9.34 -1.98 0.67
N GLU A 268 -8.94 -3.16 1.10
CA GLU A 268 -9.37 -4.42 0.46
C GLU A 268 -10.88 -4.68 0.63
N ILE A 269 -11.44 -4.32 1.78
CA ILE A 269 -12.89 -4.35 1.97
C ILE A 269 -13.55 -3.29 1.07
N GLY A 270 -12.91 -2.14 0.85
CA GLY A 270 -13.33 -1.15 -0.13
C GLY A 270 -13.49 -1.76 -1.53
N HIS A 271 -12.48 -2.49 -2.02
CA HIS A 271 -12.56 -3.24 -3.27
C HIS A 271 -13.69 -4.28 -3.29
N SER A 272 -13.87 -5.00 -2.17
CA SER A 272 -14.95 -5.97 -2.05
C SER A 272 -16.33 -5.31 -2.21
N PHE A 273 -16.50 -4.07 -1.71
CA PHE A 273 -17.73 -3.29 -1.93
C PHE A 273 -17.85 -2.71 -3.34
N GLN A 274 -16.76 -2.32 -3.97
CA GLN A 274 -16.75 -1.93 -5.39
C GLN A 274 -17.21 -3.10 -6.27
N TYR A 275 -16.70 -4.30 -5.98
CA TYR A 275 -17.16 -5.53 -6.63
C TYR A 275 -18.65 -5.83 -6.32
N GLN A 276 -19.07 -5.61 -5.06
CA GLN A 276 -20.45 -5.82 -4.65
C GLN A 276 -21.44 -4.92 -5.39
N VAL A 277 -21.05 -3.69 -5.75
CA VAL A 277 -21.87 -2.82 -6.61
C VAL A 277 -22.16 -3.50 -7.95
N SER A 278 -21.18 -4.16 -8.55
CA SER A 278 -21.36 -4.89 -9.80
C SER A 278 -22.22 -6.14 -9.61
N ALA A 279 -22.00 -6.89 -8.53
CA ALA A 279 -22.78 -8.07 -8.18
C ALA A 279 -24.28 -7.70 -7.95
N ASP A 280 -24.54 -6.61 -7.22
CA ASP A 280 -25.89 -6.13 -6.94
C ASP A 280 -26.60 -5.62 -8.21
N LYS A 281 -25.86 -4.98 -9.13
CA LYS A 281 -26.40 -4.61 -10.45
C LYS A 281 -26.85 -5.82 -11.25
N LEU A 282 -26.03 -6.88 -11.28
CA LEU A 282 -26.40 -8.13 -11.94
C LEU A 282 -27.62 -8.77 -11.26
N PHE A 283 -27.63 -8.79 -9.92
CA PHE A 283 -28.72 -9.32 -9.12
C PHE A 283 -30.05 -8.60 -9.36
N THR A 284 -30.02 -7.27 -9.55
CA THR A 284 -31.20 -6.46 -9.85
C THR A 284 -31.53 -6.38 -11.35
N GLY A 285 -30.73 -6.98 -12.22
CA GLY A 285 -30.93 -6.97 -13.66
C GLY A 285 -30.45 -5.70 -14.37
N GLU A 286 -29.62 -4.89 -13.72
CA GLU A 286 -28.95 -3.73 -14.31
C GLU A 286 -27.71 -4.20 -15.10
N VAL A 287 -27.94 -4.62 -16.36
CA VAL A 287 -26.95 -5.26 -17.19
C VAL A 287 -26.74 -4.50 -18.50
N GLN A 288 -25.63 -4.79 -19.15
CA GLN A 288 -25.35 -4.36 -20.51
C GLN A 288 -24.88 -5.53 -21.36
N THR A 289 -25.16 -5.49 -22.67
CA THR A 289 -24.69 -6.50 -23.60
C THR A 289 -23.33 -6.08 -24.17
N MET A 290 -22.37 -6.98 -24.12
CA MET A 290 -21.05 -6.86 -24.72
C MET A 290 -20.81 -8.05 -25.66
N ASP A 291 -19.73 -8.02 -26.45
CA ASP A 291 -19.38 -9.11 -27.40
C ASP A 291 -19.28 -10.48 -26.71
N ASN A 292 -18.91 -10.51 -25.43
CA ASN A 292 -18.75 -11.73 -24.64
C ASN A 292 -20.00 -12.11 -23.82
N GLY A 293 -21.14 -11.45 -24.04
CA GLY A 293 -22.40 -11.74 -23.36
C GLY A 293 -22.94 -10.60 -22.50
N VAL A 294 -23.82 -10.94 -21.58
CA VAL A 294 -24.46 -9.99 -20.66
C VAL A 294 -23.57 -9.85 -19.41
N VAL A 295 -23.27 -8.61 -19.04
CA VAL A 295 -22.41 -8.28 -17.91
C VAL A 295 -23.04 -7.17 -17.05
N PRO A 296 -22.68 -7.00 -15.76
CA PRO A 296 -23.11 -5.88 -14.96
C PRO A 296 -22.76 -4.54 -15.61
N ALA A 297 -23.65 -3.56 -15.53
CA ALA A 297 -23.36 -2.21 -16.01
C ALA A 297 -22.34 -1.51 -15.09
N GLY A 298 -21.39 -0.75 -15.62
CA GLY A 298 -20.47 0.06 -14.84
C GLY A 298 -19.01 0.01 -15.25
N PHE A 299 -18.15 0.48 -14.37
CA PHE A 299 -16.70 0.47 -14.58
C PHE A 299 -16.17 -0.93 -14.79
N ARG A 300 -15.14 -1.04 -15.67
CA ARG A 300 -14.41 -2.28 -15.90
C ARG A 300 -12.98 -2.13 -15.45
N TYR A 301 -12.47 -3.15 -14.79
CA TYR A 301 -11.05 -3.30 -14.55
C TYR A 301 -10.38 -3.90 -15.79
N GLY A 302 -9.29 -3.31 -16.26
CA GLY A 302 -8.58 -3.78 -17.46
C GLY A 302 -7.38 -2.90 -17.77
N PHE A 303 -6.56 -3.34 -18.72
CA PHE A 303 -5.32 -2.67 -19.12
C PHE A 303 -5.42 -2.12 -20.55
N GLY A 304 -4.48 -1.23 -20.95
CA GLY A 304 -4.42 -0.58 -22.24
C GLY A 304 -5.58 0.39 -22.46
N GLU A 305 -5.83 0.76 -23.72
CA GLU A 305 -6.90 1.68 -24.09
C GLU A 305 -8.29 1.21 -23.69
N ASN A 306 -8.55 -0.09 -23.76
CA ASN A 306 -9.83 -0.69 -23.39
C ASN A 306 -10.07 -0.72 -21.88
N GLY A 307 -9.01 -0.69 -21.08
CA GLY A 307 -9.04 -0.59 -19.63
C GLY A 307 -9.09 0.84 -19.12
N ALA A 308 -8.95 1.81 -20.02
CA ALA A 308 -8.88 3.21 -19.67
C ALA A 308 -10.09 3.67 -18.84
N GLY A 309 -9.79 4.37 -17.78
CA GLY A 309 -10.78 5.04 -16.94
C GLY A 309 -11.24 4.28 -15.71
N GLY A 310 -11.12 2.94 -15.68
CA GLY A 310 -11.56 2.13 -14.53
C GLY A 310 -10.46 1.83 -13.53
N CYS A 311 -9.34 1.29 -13.99
CA CYS A 311 -8.32 0.69 -13.13
C CYS A 311 -7.77 1.60 -12.04
N ALA A 312 -7.32 2.79 -12.39
CA ALA A 312 -6.79 3.74 -11.40
C ALA A 312 -7.86 4.15 -10.38
N TYR A 313 -9.11 4.27 -10.80
CA TYR A 313 -10.20 4.66 -9.91
C TYR A 313 -10.57 3.58 -8.90
N TRP A 314 -10.43 2.31 -9.24
CA TRP A 314 -10.62 1.22 -8.27
C TRP A 314 -9.69 1.44 -7.08
N GLU A 315 -8.42 1.65 -7.33
CA GLU A 315 -7.40 1.82 -6.29
C GLU A 315 -7.56 3.13 -5.50
N GLN A 316 -7.61 4.27 -6.20
CA GLN A 316 -7.73 5.57 -5.53
C GLN A 316 -9.01 5.72 -4.71
N SER A 317 -10.08 5.08 -5.14
CA SER A 317 -11.34 5.12 -4.40
C SER A 317 -11.38 4.15 -3.23
N ALA A 318 -10.72 2.98 -3.30
CA ALA A 318 -10.53 2.09 -2.15
C ALA A 318 -9.66 2.75 -1.06
N GLN A 319 -8.60 3.49 -1.47
CA GLN A 319 -7.82 4.31 -0.54
C GLN A 319 -8.70 5.34 0.17
N TRP A 320 -9.52 6.07 -0.59
CA TRP A 320 -10.43 7.04 0.02
C TRP A 320 -11.46 6.38 0.96
N GLN A 321 -11.97 5.18 0.62
CA GLN A 321 -12.86 4.39 1.50
C GLN A 321 -12.17 4.07 2.83
N SER A 322 -10.92 3.57 2.79
CA SER A 322 -10.17 3.25 4.01
C SER A 322 -9.90 4.49 4.88
N PHE A 323 -9.64 5.64 4.27
CA PHE A 323 -9.43 6.91 4.97
C PHE A 323 -10.69 7.49 5.61
N GLN A 324 -11.86 6.89 5.39
CA GLN A 324 -13.06 7.26 6.15
C GLN A 324 -12.97 6.83 7.62
N ASP A 325 -12.15 5.82 7.92
CA ASP A 325 -11.85 5.31 9.26
C ASP A 325 -10.45 5.73 9.74
N TYR A 326 -9.52 6.03 8.82
CA TYR A 326 -8.13 6.43 9.10
C TYR A 326 -7.77 7.76 8.40
N PRO A 327 -8.47 8.87 8.71
CA PRO A 327 -8.37 10.09 7.90
C PRO A 327 -7.01 10.79 7.95
N ASN A 328 -6.19 10.58 8.99
CA ASN A 328 -4.84 11.13 9.08
C ASN A 328 -3.86 10.46 8.11
N GLU A 329 -4.10 9.22 7.70
CA GLU A 329 -3.20 8.46 6.83
C GLU A 329 -3.18 8.98 5.38
N CYS A 330 -4.17 9.81 5.00
CA CYS A 330 -4.16 10.44 3.67
C CYS A 330 -2.95 11.38 3.43
N PHE A 331 -2.24 11.75 4.49
CA PHE A 331 -1.02 12.58 4.43
C PHE A 331 0.25 11.77 4.74
N ASP A 332 0.24 10.46 4.57
CA ASP A 332 1.44 9.63 4.70
C ASP A 332 2.50 10.07 3.68
N GLN A 333 3.62 10.64 4.20
CA GLN A 333 4.70 11.19 3.40
C GLN A 333 5.54 10.11 2.70
N ASP A 334 5.63 8.93 3.30
CA ASP A 334 6.51 7.85 2.83
C ASP A 334 5.86 7.02 1.70
N ALA A 335 4.54 7.15 1.50
CA ALA A 335 3.81 6.37 0.52
C ALA A 335 3.00 7.24 -0.45
N HIS A 336 1.68 7.25 -0.32
CA HIS A 336 0.77 7.78 -1.34
C HIS A 336 0.83 9.29 -1.49
N TYR A 337 0.99 10.02 -0.38
CA TYR A 337 1.07 11.48 -0.41
C TYR A 337 2.30 11.98 -1.16
N ALA A 338 3.46 11.34 -0.95
CA ALA A 338 4.70 11.69 -1.67
C ALA A 338 4.57 11.43 -3.18
N VAL A 339 3.89 10.32 -3.56
CA VAL A 339 3.59 10.03 -4.97
C VAL A 339 2.68 11.10 -5.58
N TRP A 340 1.64 11.52 -4.84
CA TRP A 340 0.75 12.59 -5.26
C TRP A 340 1.48 13.90 -5.54
N LEU A 341 2.32 14.35 -4.61
CA LEU A 341 3.08 15.61 -4.78
C LEU A 341 3.95 15.62 -6.05
N LYS A 342 4.47 14.47 -6.46
CA LYS A 342 5.31 14.33 -7.66
C LYS A 342 4.51 14.23 -8.96
N ASN A 343 3.25 13.74 -8.92
CA ASN A 343 2.54 13.28 -10.11
C ASN A 343 1.18 13.96 -10.37
N HIS A 344 0.72 14.91 -9.52
CA HIS A 344 -0.57 15.59 -9.66
C HIS A 344 -0.76 16.36 -11.01
N HIS A 345 0.31 16.54 -11.77
CA HIS A 345 0.27 17.09 -13.11
C HIS A 345 -0.20 16.08 -14.17
N ARG A 346 -0.23 14.79 -13.85
CA ARG A 346 -0.67 13.74 -14.79
C ARG A 346 -2.20 13.67 -14.87
N HIS A 347 -2.69 12.91 -15.84
CA HIS A 347 -4.12 12.65 -15.96
C HIS A 347 -4.69 12.09 -14.65
N PHE A 348 -5.94 12.47 -14.31
CA PHE A 348 -6.59 12.02 -13.06
C PHE A 348 -6.55 10.49 -12.85
N ASN A 349 -6.73 9.72 -13.92
CA ASN A 349 -6.72 8.25 -13.89
C ASN A 349 -5.36 7.65 -14.32
N HIS A 350 -4.26 8.40 -14.17
CA HIS A 350 -2.95 7.88 -14.52
C HIS A 350 -2.52 6.77 -13.54
N GLU A 351 -1.94 5.69 -14.07
CA GLU A 351 -1.55 4.50 -13.31
C GLU A 351 -0.55 4.77 -12.19
N PHE A 352 0.35 5.73 -12.35
CA PHE A 352 1.32 6.09 -11.30
C PHE A 352 0.66 6.69 -10.06
N MET A 353 -0.53 7.25 -10.21
CA MET A 353 -1.29 7.83 -9.10
C MET A 353 -2.43 6.95 -8.59
N ARG A 354 -2.51 5.68 -9.03
CA ARG A 354 -3.64 4.81 -8.66
C ARG A 354 -3.93 4.75 -7.16
N TYR A 355 -2.92 4.79 -6.32
CA TYR A 355 -3.09 4.84 -4.86
C TYR A 355 -3.06 6.25 -4.26
N ALA A 356 -2.81 7.29 -5.05
CA ALA A 356 -2.52 8.64 -4.56
C ALA A 356 -3.55 9.70 -4.98
N SER A 357 -4.32 9.46 -6.05
CA SER A 357 -5.24 10.47 -6.63
C SER A 357 -6.64 10.45 -5.99
N TYR A 358 -6.73 10.40 -4.65
CA TYR A 358 -7.99 10.33 -3.90
C TYR A 358 -8.54 11.70 -3.43
N TRP A 359 -7.91 12.79 -3.79
CA TRP A 359 -8.27 14.13 -3.29
C TRP A 359 -9.54 14.70 -3.91
N PHE A 360 -9.85 14.34 -5.16
CA PHE A 360 -11.07 14.77 -5.82
C PHE A 360 -12.33 14.19 -5.14
N GLN A 361 -12.23 12.99 -4.56
CA GLN A 361 -13.30 12.37 -3.79
C GLN A 361 -13.66 13.20 -2.55
N TYR A 362 -12.69 13.78 -1.85
CA TYR A 362 -12.95 14.70 -0.74
C TYR A 362 -13.70 15.93 -1.22
N TRP A 363 -13.27 16.51 -2.35
CA TRP A 363 -13.88 17.72 -2.88
C TRP A 363 -15.31 17.49 -3.36
N PHE A 364 -15.57 16.48 -4.18
CA PHE A 364 -16.92 16.29 -4.70
C PHE A 364 -17.92 15.78 -3.65
N THR A 365 -17.47 15.00 -2.66
CA THR A 365 -18.34 14.58 -1.54
C THR A 365 -18.67 15.74 -0.61
N GLU A 366 -17.77 16.70 -0.45
CA GLU A 366 -18.09 17.95 0.25
C GLU A 366 -19.10 18.80 -0.52
N LYS A 367 -18.98 18.85 -1.83
CA LYS A 367 -19.86 19.64 -2.71
C LYS A 367 -21.26 19.02 -2.86
N HIS A 368 -21.36 17.71 -3.00
CA HIS A 368 -22.57 17.01 -3.40
C HIS A 368 -23.18 16.10 -2.33
N GLY A 369 -22.55 16.00 -1.14
CA GLY A 369 -22.89 15.05 -0.08
C GLY A 369 -22.10 13.75 -0.18
N ILE A 370 -21.95 13.07 0.96
CA ILE A 370 -21.14 11.85 1.07
C ILE A 370 -21.65 10.72 0.16
N GLU A 371 -22.95 10.65 -0.04
CA GLU A 371 -23.64 9.69 -0.90
C GLU A 371 -23.25 9.81 -2.38
N SER A 372 -22.71 10.96 -2.79
CA SER A 372 -22.22 11.16 -4.16
C SER A 372 -21.13 10.18 -4.54
N TYR A 373 -20.33 9.71 -3.57
CA TYR A 373 -19.32 8.70 -3.78
C TYR A 373 -19.91 7.38 -4.31
N ALA A 374 -20.84 6.80 -3.55
CA ALA A 374 -21.52 5.57 -3.97
C ALA A 374 -22.32 5.76 -5.26
N ARG A 375 -22.86 6.96 -5.48
CA ARG A 375 -23.62 7.29 -6.68
C ARG A 375 -22.77 7.19 -7.95
N ILE A 376 -21.52 7.64 -7.92
CA ILE A 376 -20.56 7.48 -9.04
C ILE A 376 -20.39 5.98 -9.37
N TRP A 377 -20.23 5.13 -8.37
CA TRP A 377 -20.09 3.68 -8.57
C TRP A 377 -21.38 3.04 -9.09
N LYS A 378 -22.51 3.32 -8.44
CA LYS A 378 -23.81 2.72 -8.74
C LYS A 378 -24.37 3.14 -10.09
N GLU A 379 -24.19 4.41 -10.48
CA GLU A 379 -24.71 4.94 -11.74
C GLU A 379 -23.71 4.91 -12.89
N SER A 380 -22.49 4.37 -12.70
CA SER A 380 -21.49 4.22 -13.76
C SER A 380 -22.00 3.37 -14.91
N LYS A 381 -21.56 3.69 -16.13
CA LYS A 381 -21.93 2.99 -17.35
C LYS A 381 -20.67 2.70 -18.19
N TYR A 382 -20.52 1.49 -18.66
CA TYR A 382 -19.45 1.20 -19.62
C TYR A 382 -19.77 1.86 -20.98
N PRO A 383 -18.82 2.49 -21.69
CA PRO A 383 -17.38 2.61 -21.40
C PRO A 383 -16.96 3.91 -20.69
N GLU A 384 -17.85 4.56 -19.94
CA GLU A 384 -17.48 5.76 -19.18
C GLU A 384 -16.33 5.49 -18.21
N ASP A 385 -15.45 6.48 -18.08
CA ASP A 385 -14.55 6.56 -16.94
C ASP A 385 -15.20 7.35 -15.77
N PRO A 386 -14.57 7.42 -14.59
CA PRO A 386 -15.16 8.12 -13.43
C PRO A 386 -15.46 9.59 -13.67
N LEU A 387 -14.62 10.30 -14.42
CA LEU A 387 -14.85 11.71 -14.74
C LEU A 387 -15.97 11.90 -15.77
N GLN A 388 -16.12 10.98 -16.71
CA GLN A 388 -17.27 10.97 -17.63
C GLN A 388 -18.57 10.68 -16.89
N THR A 389 -18.55 9.74 -15.95
CA THR A 389 -19.70 9.47 -15.07
C THR A 389 -20.02 10.69 -14.21
N TYR A 390 -19.03 11.33 -13.60
CA TYR A 390 -19.19 12.55 -12.83
C TYR A 390 -19.78 13.69 -13.70
N MET A 391 -19.23 13.86 -14.90
CA MET A 391 -19.70 14.86 -15.86
C MET A 391 -21.16 14.66 -16.23
N ARG A 392 -21.59 13.44 -16.46
CA ARG A 392 -22.99 13.09 -16.75
C ARG A 392 -23.92 13.37 -15.57
N ILE A 393 -23.52 12.98 -14.36
CA ILE A 393 -24.38 13.06 -13.17
C ILE A 393 -24.47 14.49 -12.63
N TYR A 394 -23.34 15.22 -12.57
CA TYR A 394 -23.23 16.47 -11.83
C TYR A 394 -22.96 17.69 -12.71
N CYS A 395 -22.48 17.51 -13.96
CA CYS A 395 -22.14 18.59 -14.86
C CYS A 395 -23.09 18.68 -16.07
N ASN A 396 -24.18 17.94 -16.09
CA ASN A 396 -25.14 17.91 -17.20
C ASN A 396 -24.48 17.67 -18.56
N ASN A 397 -23.51 16.78 -18.63
CA ASN A 397 -22.65 16.47 -19.78
C ASN A 397 -21.85 17.67 -20.32
N SER A 398 -21.63 18.69 -19.51
CA SER A 398 -20.83 19.86 -19.89
C SER A 398 -19.37 19.66 -19.50
N LEU A 399 -18.49 19.60 -20.52
CA LEU A 399 -17.04 19.52 -20.31
C LEU A 399 -16.51 20.79 -19.63
N ASP A 400 -17.06 21.95 -19.96
CA ASP A 400 -16.69 23.21 -19.29
C ASP A 400 -17.03 23.18 -17.79
N ALA A 401 -18.19 22.66 -17.42
CA ALA A 401 -18.57 22.50 -16.03
C ALA A 401 -17.67 21.49 -15.29
N LEU A 402 -17.28 20.38 -15.94
CA LEU A 402 -16.31 19.42 -15.39
C LEU A 402 -14.96 20.11 -15.13
N TYR A 403 -14.42 20.84 -16.11
CA TYR A 403 -13.14 21.52 -15.93
C TYR A 403 -13.18 22.65 -14.90
N LYS A 404 -14.33 23.32 -14.74
CA LYS A 404 -14.53 24.28 -13.66
C LYS A 404 -14.45 23.60 -12.29
N ASP A 405 -15.06 22.43 -12.16
CA ASP A 405 -15.04 21.66 -10.94
C ASP A 405 -13.64 21.12 -10.64
N LEU A 406 -12.95 20.57 -11.64
CA LEU A 406 -11.56 20.12 -11.50
C LEU A 406 -10.61 21.26 -11.17
N TYR A 407 -10.80 22.44 -11.76
CA TYR A 407 -10.00 23.62 -11.41
C TYR A 407 -10.23 24.04 -9.96
N THR A 408 -11.48 24.08 -9.52
CA THR A 408 -11.81 24.42 -8.13
C THR A 408 -11.16 23.43 -7.16
N TYR A 409 -11.30 22.14 -7.43
CA TYR A 409 -10.60 21.08 -6.69
C TYR A 409 -9.08 21.29 -6.66
N SER A 410 -8.48 21.58 -7.83
CA SER A 410 -7.03 21.79 -7.94
C SER A 410 -6.55 22.97 -7.09
N THR A 411 -7.32 24.05 -7.04
CA THR A 411 -7.00 25.20 -6.17
C THR A 411 -7.10 24.89 -4.69
N HIS A 412 -8.06 24.02 -4.29
CA HIS A 412 -8.20 23.58 -2.91
C HIS A 412 -7.04 22.68 -2.45
N CYS A 413 -6.41 21.96 -3.39
CA CYS A 413 -5.20 21.19 -3.09
C CYS A 413 -4.01 22.07 -2.67
N ALA A 414 -3.99 23.37 -2.96
CA ALA A 414 -2.91 24.28 -2.54
C ALA A 414 -2.72 24.32 -1.02
N ASP A 415 -3.76 24.04 -0.26
CA ASP A 415 -3.74 23.98 1.22
C ASP A 415 -4.57 22.82 1.78
N TYR A 416 -4.99 21.89 0.93
CA TYR A 416 -5.92 20.80 1.28
C TYR A 416 -7.16 21.32 2.01
N ASP A 417 -7.78 22.36 1.47
CA ASP A 417 -8.97 23.01 2.01
C ASP A 417 -10.21 22.12 1.76
N PHE A 418 -10.20 20.94 2.39
CA PHE A 418 -11.27 19.95 2.41
C PHE A 418 -11.66 19.68 3.86
N LYS A 419 -12.91 19.94 4.25
CA LYS A 419 -13.38 19.89 5.65
C LYS A 419 -13.03 18.60 6.36
N ALA A 420 -13.10 17.47 5.65
CA ALA A 420 -12.86 16.16 6.24
C ALA A 420 -11.42 15.95 6.72
N VAL A 421 -10.44 16.56 6.04
CA VAL A 421 -9.01 16.26 6.25
C VAL A 421 -8.15 17.47 6.54
N HIS A 422 -8.67 18.67 6.39
CA HIS A 422 -7.92 19.92 6.58
C HIS A 422 -7.18 20.00 7.93
N GLN A 423 -7.78 19.47 8.99
CA GLN A 423 -7.18 19.44 10.33
C GLN A 423 -5.91 18.59 10.41
N TYR A 424 -5.73 17.60 9.53
CA TYR A 424 -4.58 16.70 9.53
C TYR A 424 -3.40 17.23 8.71
N LYS A 425 -3.60 18.24 7.87
CA LYS A 425 -2.55 18.82 7.01
C LYS A 425 -1.33 19.35 7.76
N LYS A 426 -1.47 19.66 9.05
CA LYS A 426 -0.36 20.18 9.88
C LYS A 426 0.78 19.19 10.03
N GLU A 427 0.54 17.91 9.88
CA GLU A 427 1.53 16.84 9.98
C GLU A 427 2.25 16.60 8.64
N ALA A 428 1.73 17.18 7.56
CA ALA A 428 2.26 17.01 6.22
C ALA A 428 2.99 18.27 5.72
N ALA A 429 4.18 18.08 5.16
CA ALA A 429 4.87 19.14 4.44
C ALA A 429 4.21 19.38 3.07
N ILE A 430 3.59 20.55 2.86
CA ILE A 430 2.97 20.91 1.59
C ILE A 430 4.05 21.54 0.70
N ASN A 431 4.75 20.73 -0.07
CA ASN A 431 5.87 21.12 -0.92
C ASN A 431 5.56 20.84 -2.40
N TYR A 432 4.74 21.67 -3.01
CA TYR A 432 4.60 21.63 -4.46
C TYR A 432 5.86 22.16 -5.13
N SER A 433 6.39 21.42 -6.09
CA SER A 433 7.56 21.82 -6.88
C SER A 433 7.31 21.58 -8.36
N THR A 434 6.93 22.60 -9.09
CA THR A 434 6.81 22.55 -10.56
C THR A 434 8.09 23.12 -11.16
N LYS A 435 8.84 22.29 -11.90
CA LYS A 435 10.03 22.77 -12.62
C LYS A 435 9.64 23.54 -13.86
N LEU A 436 10.25 24.71 -14.02
CA LEU A 436 10.10 25.54 -15.19
C LEU A 436 11.49 26.08 -15.61
N TYR A 437 11.71 26.15 -16.89
CA TYR A 437 12.98 26.65 -17.47
C TYR A 437 12.79 28.00 -18.17
N LYS A 438 13.73 28.92 -17.99
CA LYS A 438 13.71 30.18 -18.69
C LYS A 438 13.84 29.97 -20.19
N ASN A 439 12.94 30.57 -20.96
CA ASN A 439 12.93 30.53 -22.39
C ASN A 439 12.31 31.83 -22.96
N ASP A 440 13.10 32.66 -23.61
CA ASP A 440 12.66 33.90 -24.28
C ASP A 440 11.80 34.80 -23.38
N GLY A 441 12.26 35.07 -22.16
CA GLY A 441 11.58 35.94 -21.19
C GLY A 441 10.33 35.34 -20.53
N TYR A 442 10.05 34.06 -20.78
CA TYR A 442 9.04 33.24 -20.13
C TYR A 442 9.71 32.14 -19.30
N TYR A 443 8.89 31.48 -18.47
CA TYR A 443 9.19 30.21 -17.85
C TYR A 443 8.37 29.12 -18.55
N GLN A 444 9.02 28.18 -19.18
CA GLN A 444 8.40 27.04 -19.88
C GLN A 444 8.36 25.84 -18.94
N VAL A 445 7.23 25.15 -18.86
CA VAL A 445 7.08 23.98 -18.02
C VAL A 445 8.06 22.87 -18.44
N ALA A 446 8.69 22.20 -17.47
CA ALA A 446 9.57 21.07 -17.75
C ALA A 446 8.78 19.88 -18.32
N TYR A 447 9.44 19.02 -19.10
CA TYR A 447 8.84 17.78 -19.60
C TYR A 447 8.22 16.96 -18.48
N THR A 448 8.99 16.75 -17.39
CA THR A 448 8.59 15.95 -16.22
C THR A 448 7.42 16.52 -15.42
N ASN A 449 7.02 17.77 -15.66
CA ASN A 449 5.89 18.43 -14.99
C ASN A 449 4.83 18.93 -15.98
N CYS A 450 4.96 18.56 -17.27
CA CYS A 450 4.00 18.99 -18.27
C CYS A 450 2.62 18.36 -17.97
N PRO A 451 1.56 19.16 -17.80
CA PRO A 451 0.28 18.61 -17.39
C PRO A 451 -0.37 17.79 -18.49
N GLY A 452 -0.87 16.60 -18.13
CA GLY A 452 -1.79 15.78 -18.91
C GLY A 452 -3.21 16.33 -18.85
N THR A 453 -4.12 15.81 -19.66
CA THR A 453 -5.56 16.13 -19.56
C THR A 453 -6.05 15.94 -18.13
N THR A 454 -6.71 16.93 -17.54
CA THR A 454 -7.15 16.98 -16.14
C THR A 454 -6.05 17.09 -15.07
N GLY A 455 -4.79 16.98 -15.47
CA GLY A 455 -3.65 17.23 -14.59
C GLY A 455 -3.42 18.73 -14.39
N PHE A 456 -2.79 19.09 -13.29
CA PHE A 456 -2.57 20.49 -12.97
C PHE A 456 -1.19 20.73 -12.33
N ASN A 457 -0.74 21.99 -12.41
CA ASN A 457 0.42 22.46 -11.67
C ASN A 457 -0.02 23.48 -10.61
N LEU A 458 0.52 23.34 -9.41
CA LEU A 458 0.54 24.38 -8.40
C LEU A 458 1.96 24.95 -8.34
N ILE A 459 2.15 26.14 -8.90
CA ILE A 459 3.45 26.78 -9.04
C ILE A 459 3.65 27.73 -7.87
N PRO A 460 4.58 27.43 -6.93
CA PRO A 460 4.86 28.31 -5.80
C PRO A 460 5.51 29.61 -6.29
N LEU A 461 5.05 30.74 -5.73
CA LEU A 461 5.50 32.08 -6.10
C LEU A 461 6.00 32.86 -4.88
N ASN A 462 6.91 33.80 -5.12
CA ASN A 462 7.28 34.78 -4.13
C ASN A 462 6.06 35.61 -3.72
N VAL A 463 5.87 35.81 -2.44
CA VAL A 463 4.82 36.67 -1.91
C VAL A 463 5.32 38.11 -1.89
N PRO A 464 4.74 39.01 -2.70
CA PRO A 464 5.11 40.43 -2.62
C PRO A 464 4.59 41.04 -1.32
N ALA A 465 5.28 42.11 -0.86
CA ALA A 465 4.89 42.79 0.38
C ALA A 465 3.45 43.36 0.32
N SER A 466 2.99 43.73 -0.86
CA SER A 466 1.63 44.18 -1.14
C SER A 466 1.43 44.34 -2.66
N GLY A 467 0.19 44.44 -3.09
CA GLY A 467 -0.17 44.89 -4.45
C GLY A 467 -0.64 43.75 -5.37
N LYS A 468 -0.66 44.10 -6.62
CA LYS A 468 -1.21 43.30 -7.69
C LYS A 468 -0.12 42.46 -8.37
N VAL A 469 -0.39 41.18 -8.53
CA VAL A 469 0.44 40.25 -9.31
C VAL A 469 -0.27 39.88 -10.62
N SER A 470 0.50 39.47 -11.62
CA SER A 470 -0.07 38.92 -12.84
C SER A 470 0.77 37.76 -13.38
N ALA A 471 0.11 36.85 -14.10
CA ALA A 471 0.71 35.75 -14.82
C ALA A 471 0.13 35.73 -16.24
N THR A 472 0.99 35.93 -17.25
CA THR A 472 0.62 35.78 -18.66
C THR A 472 0.98 34.38 -19.11
N LEU A 473 -0.05 33.57 -19.37
CA LEU A 473 0.09 32.18 -19.84
C LEU A 473 -0.02 32.15 -21.37
N GLU A 474 0.78 31.29 -21.97
CA GLU A 474 0.71 30.94 -23.40
C GLU A 474 0.93 29.41 -23.57
N GLY A 475 -0.07 28.75 -24.12
CA GLY A 475 0.04 27.32 -24.47
C GLY A 475 0.96 27.13 -25.68
N LEU A 476 1.83 26.15 -25.58
CA LEU A 476 2.73 25.72 -26.63
C LEU A 476 2.09 24.58 -27.44
N ALA A 477 2.43 24.48 -28.71
CA ALA A 477 1.92 23.38 -29.53
C ALA A 477 2.38 22.02 -28.97
N PRO A 478 1.50 21.00 -28.94
CA PRO A 478 1.93 19.61 -28.64
C PRO A 478 3.10 19.23 -29.59
N GLY A 479 4.06 18.47 -29.06
CA GLY A 479 5.28 18.11 -29.80
C GLY A 479 6.29 19.25 -29.99
N SER A 480 6.09 20.43 -29.37
CA SER A 480 7.10 21.53 -29.42
C SER A 480 8.38 21.13 -28.66
N ALA A 481 9.47 21.82 -29.01
CA ALA A 481 10.77 21.61 -28.38
C ALA A 481 10.75 21.99 -26.89
N LEU A 482 11.51 21.29 -26.10
CA LEU A 482 11.76 21.61 -24.70
C LEU A 482 12.59 22.88 -24.57
N ALA A 483 12.50 23.53 -23.43
CA ALA A 483 13.35 24.68 -23.14
C ALA A 483 14.82 24.24 -23.02
N ALA A 484 15.75 25.18 -23.32
CA ALA A 484 17.17 24.92 -23.10
C ALA A 484 17.44 24.61 -21.63
N GLY A 485 18.19 23.53 -21.36
CA GLY A 485 18.49 23.06 -20.01
C GLY A 485 17.48 22.07 -19.42
N ASP A 486 16.33 21.85 -20.06
CA ASP A 486 15.42 20.77 -19.68
C ASP A 486 16.01 19.43 -20.15
N PRO A 487 16.31 18.48 -19.25
CA PRO A 487 16.87 17.19 -19.63
C PRO A 487 15.87 16.29 -20.38
N GLY A 488 14.58 16.62 -20.37
CA GLY A 488 13.53 15.82 -21.01
C GLY A 488 13.45 14.39 -20.49
N THR A 489 13.61 14.20 -19.17
CA THR A 489 13.65 12.88 -18.57
C THR A 489 12.28 12.20 -18.60
N VAL A 490 12.20 11.03 -19.22
CA VAL A 490 11.07 10.12 -19.13
C VAL A 490 11.31 9.20 -17.91
N VAL A 491 10.30 9.03 -17.08
CA VAL A 491 10.41 8.22 -15.86
C VAL A 491 9.45 7.04 -15.91
N ASP A 492 9.75 5.97 -15.14
CA ASP A 492 8.81 4.87 -14.90
C ASP A 492 7.91 5.14 -13.69
N GLY A 493 7.06 4.16 -13.34
CA GLY A 493 6.13 4.22 -12.22
C GLY A 493 6.79 4.46 -10.86
N ASP A 494 8.05 4.08 -10.70
CA ASP A 494 8.85 4.27 -9.49
C ASP A 494 9.60 5.62 -9.50
N GLY A 495 9.52 6.35 -10.61
CA GLY A 495 10.20 7.63 -10.81
C GLY A 495 11.65 7.50 -11.28
N ASN A 496 12.08 6.30 -11.71
CA ASN A 496 13.43 6.08 -12.25
C ASN A 496 13.49 6.55 -13.70
N ALA A 497 14.60 7.20 -14.07
CA ALA A 497 14.83 7.62 -15.43
C ALA A 497 14.97 6.44 -16.39
N LYS A 498 14.17 6.41 -17.45
CA LYS A 498 14.19 5.39 -18.52
C LYS A 498 14.87 5.88 -19.77
N SER A 499 14.57 7.09 -20.19
CA SER A 499 15.06 7.68 -21.42
C SER A 499 15.02 9.20 -21.32
N THR A 500 15.45 9.86 -22.39
CA THR A 500 15.33 11.31 -22.52
C THR A 500 14.73 11.67 -23.87
N VAL A 501 14.00 12.78 -23.91
CA VAL A 501 13.39 13.35 -25.11
C VAL A 501 13.79 14.80 -25.27
N THR A 502 13.64 15.35 -26.48
CA THR A 502 13.93 16.76 -26.79
C THR A 502 12.67 17.57 -27.08
N LYS A 503 11.51 16.93 -27.05
CA LYS A 503 10.21 17.54 -27.36
C LYS A 503 9.16 16.96 -26.41
N TYR A 504 8.11 17.72 -26.15
CA TYR A 504 6.90 17.21 -25.53
C TYR A 504 6.24 16.16 -26.41
N ASN A 505 5.40 15.32 -25.79
CA ASN A 505 4.61 14.34 -26.52
C ASN A 505 3.73 15.06 -27.55
N SER A 506 3.61 14.42 -28.72
CA SER A 506 2.79 14.93 -29.80
C SER A 506 1.40 14.31 -29.69
N GLN A 507 0.39 15.16 -29.55
CA GLN A 507 -0.96 14.69 -29.37
C GLN A 507 -1.82 14.82 -30.62
N SER A 508 -2.89 14.05 -30.60
CA SER A 508 -3.90 13.94 -31.63
C SER A 508 -4.62 15.27 -31.97
N ASN A 509 -5.76 15.20 -32.59
CA ASN A 509 -6.63 16.26 -33.10
C ASN A 509 -7.38 17.10 -32.06
N THR A 510 -6.99 17.08 -30.79
CA THR A 510 -7.59 17.86 -29.70
C THR A 510 -6.91 19.21 -29.57
N GLN A 511 -7.66 20.27 -29.29
CA GLN A 511 -7.11 21.61 -29.11
C GLN A 511 -6.79 21.88 -27.65
N GLN A 512 -5.60 22.44 -27.40
CA GLN A 512 -5.18 22.80 -26.05
C GLN A 512 -6.03 23.96 -25.51
N ASN A 513 -6.34 23.87 -24.23
CA ASN A 513 -6.99 24.87 -23.43
C ASN A 513 -6.60 24.71 -21.97
N TYR A 514 -6.75 25.75 -21.17
CA TYR A 514 -6.36 25.73 -19.77
C TYR A 514 -7.40 26.43 -18.91
N ARG A 515 -7.39 26.08 -17.60
CA ARG A 515 -7.98 26.89 -16.53
C ARG A 515 -6.85 27.31 -15.62
N TYR A 516 -6.73 28.61 -15.31
CA TYR A 516 -5.61 29.11 -14.52
C TYR A 516 -6.00 30.33 -13.69
N GLY A 517 -5.32 30.51 -12.58
CA GLY A 517 -5.50 31.62 -11.65
C GLY A 517 -4.69 31.47 -10.38
N PHE A 518 -4.74 32.46 -9.51
CA PHE A 518 -3.95 32.50 -8.29
C PHE A 518 -4.67 31.91 -7.10
N VAL A 519 -3.88 31.38 -6.15
CA VAL A 519 -4.32 30.96 -4.82
C VAL A 519 -3.36 31.53 -3.79
N ALA A 520 -3.88 32.19 -2.77
CA ALA A 520 -3.08 32.70 -1.66
C ALA A 520 -3.55 32.06 -0.34
N ILE A 521 -2.60 31.68 0.48
CA ILE A 521 -2.85 31.19 1.84
C ILE A 521 -2.30 32.23 2.81
N THR A 522 -3.13 32.72 3.71
CA THR A 522 -2.74 33.71 4.72
C THR A 522 -2.21 33.07 5.99
N LYS A 523 -1.48 33.81 6.81
CA LYS A 523 -0.85 33.31 8.06
C LYS A 523 -1.84 32.76 9.09
N ASP A 524 -3.11 33.11 8.97
CA ASP A 524 -4.20 32.53 9.78
C ASP A 524 -4.76 31.23 9.18
N GLY A 525 -4.12 30.69 8.14
CA GLY A 525 -4.46 29.43 7.51
C GLY A 525 -5.68 29.48 6.57
N LYS A 526 -6.12 30.65 6.14
CA LYS A 526 -7.24 30.77 5.21
C LYS A 526 -6.78 30.80 3.77
N SER A 527 -7.46 30.03 2.93
CA SER A 527 -7.27 30.05 1.48
C SER A 527 -8.11 31.15 0.83
N HIS A 528 -7.49 31.86 -0.11
CA HIS A 528 -8.11 32.92 -0.92
C HIS A 528 -7.92 32.58 -2.39
N TYR A 529 -9.02 32.41 -3.09
CA TYR A 529 -9.02 31.98 -4.49
C TYR A 529 -9.22 33.18 -5.42
N GLY A 530 -8.33 33.32 -6.39
CA GLY A 530 -8.46 34.29 -7.46
C GLY A 530 -9.49 33.87 -8.51
N GLU A 531 -9.79 34.81 -9.44
CA GLU A 531 -10.64 34.52 -10.59
C GLU A 531 -10.04 33.42 -11.47
N MET A 532 -10.85 32.48 -11.92
CA MET A 532 -10.48 31.46 -12.89
C MET A 532 -10.48 32.06 -14.30
N HIS A 533 -9.34 32.00 -14.97
CA HIS A 533 -9.20 32.36 -16.37
C HIS A 533 -9.27 31.11 -17.25
N THR A 534 -9.73 31.30 -18.50
CA THR A 534 -9.90 30.23 -19.49
C THR A 534 -9.23 30.62 -20.79
N GLY A 535 -8.57 29.67 -21.43
CA GLY A 535 -7.97 29.89 -22.77
C GLY A 535 -6.55 29.36 -22.87
N LYS A 536 -6.06 29.25 -24.10
CA LYS A 536 -4.66 28.86 -24.37
C LYS A 536 -3.67 30.00 -24.25
N LYS A 537 -4.15 31.25 -24.17
CA LYS A 537 -3.35 32.45 -23.99
C LYS A 537 -4.17 33.53 -23.27
N GLY A 538 -3.55 34.16 -22.29
CA GLY A 538 -4.18 35.24 -21.55
C GLY A 538 -3.39 35.64 -20.31
N THR A 539 -3.87 36.66 -19.62
CA THR A 539 -3.25 37.16 -18.39
C THR A 539 -4.22 37.10 -17.23
N ALA A 540 -3.89 36.30 -16.21
CA ALA A 540 -4.53 36.33 -14.92
C ALA A 540 -3.92 37.46 -14.08
N THR A 541 -4.77 38.16 -13.30
CA THR A 541 -4.35 39.18 -12.35
C THR A 541 -4.96 38.93 -11.00
N TYR A 542 -4.24 39.28 -9.95
CA TYR A 542 -4.69 39.00 -8.60
C TYR A 542 -4.20 40.07 -7.60
N GLU A 543 -5.10 40.56 -6.75
CA GLU A 543 -4.76 41.39 -5.62
C GLU A 543 -4.38 40.48 -4.45
N VAL A 544 -3.10 40.49 -4.06
CA VAL A 544 -2.59 39.63 -3.02
C VAL A 544 -3.14 40.05 -1.65
N PRO A 545 -3.86 39.20 -0.93
CA PRO A 545 -4.37 39.51 0.39
C PRO A 545 -3.27 39.92 1.37
N ALA A 546 -3.62 40.80 2.31
CA ALA A 546 -2.71 41.12 3.41
C ALA A 546 -2.38 39.86 4.23
N ASN A 547 -1.17 39.78 4.77
CA ASN A 547 -0.67 38.66 5.56
C ASN A 547 -0.63 37.32 4.79
N THR A 548 -0.57 37.35 3.46
CA THR A 548 -0.31 36.15 2.68
C THR A 548 1.03 35.53 3.10
N GLU A 549 1.01 34.23 3.32
CA GLU A 549 2.20 33.43 3.64
C GLU A 549 2.69 32.64 2.42
N ARG A 550 1.74 32.07 1.66
CA ARG A 550 2.03 31.28 0.46
C ARG A 550 1.19 31.77 -0.72
N LEU A 551 1.79 31.82 -1.88
CA LEU A 551 1.13 32.22 -3.12
C LEU A 551 1.45 31.20 -4.21
N TYR A 552 0.41 30.79 -4.93
CA TYR A 552 0.53 29.83 -6.03
C TYR A 552 -0.16 30.37 -7.30
N LEU A 553 0.36 29.99 -8.45
CA LEU A 553 -0.39 29.96 -9.70
C LEU A 553 -0.85 28.51 -9.94
N CYS A 554 -2.15 28.28 -10.02
CA CYS A 554 -2.72 27.01 -10.47
C CYS A 554 -2.90 27.04 -11.98
N VAL A 555 -2.46 25.97 -12.67
CA VAL A 555 -2.66 25.78 -14.11
C VAL A 555 -3.18 24.36 -14.32
N LEU A 556 -4.44 24.22 -14.73
CA LEU A 556 -5.09 22.96 -15.09
C LEU A 556 -5.11 22.81 -16.60
N ALA A 557 -4.67 21.66 -17.12
CA ALA A 557 -4.86 21.31 -18.52
C ALA A 557 -6.32 20.89 -18.78
N ALA A 558 -7.00 21.63 -19.63
CA ALA A 558 -8.42 21.53 -19.91
C ALA A 558 -8.71 21.60 -21.41
N PRO A 559 -8.25 20.63 -22.22
CA PRO A 559 -8.41 20.63 -23.67
C PRO A 559 -9.89 20.64 -24.09
N ASP A 560 -10.17 20.98 -25.34
CA ASP A 560 -11.55 21.11 -25.84
C ASP A 560 -12.26 19.75 -26.02
N LYS A 561 -11.54 18.66 -25.87
CA LYS A 561 -12.05 17.29 -25.88
C LYS A 561 -11.43 16.52 -24.73
N TYR A 562 -12.26 15.75 -24.02
CA TYR A 562 -11.80 14.83 -23.00
C TYR A 562 -11.44 13.48 -23.62
N ASN A 563 -10.19 13.06 -23.46
CA ASN A 563 -9.73 11.72 -23.78
C ASN A 563 -9.40 10.99 -22.48
N ARG A 564 -9.75 9.71 -22.42
CA ARG A 564 -9.39 8.84 -21.29
C ARG A 564 -7.90 8.53 -21.35
N ASN A 565 -7.27 8.31 -20.20
CA ASN A 565 -5.91 7.81 -20.12
C ASN A 565 -5.88 6.30 -20.31
N ALA A 566 -4.95 5.79 -21.10
CA ALA A 566 -4.70 4.36 -21.16
C ALA A 566 -3.97 3.88 -19.90
N TRP A 567 -4.10 2.60 -19.58
CA TRP A 567 -3.31 1.94 -18.53
C TRP A 567 -2.28 1.03 -19.22
N ASP A 568 -1.08 1.52 -19.48
CA ASP A 568 -0.11 0.78 -20.29
C ASP A 568 1.36 0.97 -19.91
N ASP A 569 1.66 1.75 -18.88
CA ASP A 569 3.02 2.08 -18.41
C ASP A 569 3.91 2.74 -19.52
N ASP A 570 3.30 3.39 -20.53
CA ASP A 570 4.00 4.09 -21.61
C ASP A 570 3.78 5.61 -21.54
N GLU A 571 4.69 6.31 -20.87
CA GLU A 571 4.68 7.77 -20.74
C GLU A 571 4.74 8.51 -22.07
N THR A 572 5.24 7.89 -23.15
CA THR A 572 5.50 8.58 -24.42
C THR A 572 4.25 8.74 -25.26
N ASN A 573 3.19 8.00 -24.96
CA ASN A 573 1.87 8.12 -25.59
C ASN A 573 0.88 8.98 -24.80
N ASP A 574 1.23 9.40 -23.58
CA ASP A 574 0.40 10.25 -22.75
C ASP A 574 0.16 11.63 -23.34
N GLU A 575 -1.03 12.17 -23.12
CA GLU A 575 -1.33 13.55 -23.49
C GLU A 575 -0.53 14.51 -22.62
N GLN A 576 0.15 15.43 -23.27
CA GLN A 576 0.86 16.54 -22.64
C GLN A 576 0.41 17.88 -23.22
N TRP A 577 0.09 18.82 -22.33
CA TRP A 577 -0.36 20.16 -22.67
C TRP A 577 0.67 21.19 -22.23
N PRO A 578 1.75 21.42 -23.02
CA PRO A 578 2.83 22.30 -22.64
C PRO A 578 2.40 23.75 -22.67
N TYR A 579 2.94 24.53 -21.75
CA TYR A 579 2.72 25.95 -21.65
C TYR A 579 3.98 26.69 -21.20
N ARG A 580 3.96 28.04 -21.40
CA ARG A 580 4.93 28.96 -20.80
C ARG A 580 4.19 30.06 -20.06
N VAL A 581 4.82 30.62 -19.03
CA VAL A 581 4.23 31.67 -18.22
C VAL A 581 5.25 32.79 -17.95
N LYS A 582 4.78 34.05 -17.90
CA LYS A 582 5.56 35.20 -17.52
C LYS A 582 4.87 35.90 -16.35
N PHE A 583 5.64 36.23 -15.33
CA PHE A 583 5.14 36.90 -14.14
C PHE A 583 5.42 38.40 -14.15
N SER A 584 4.58 39.17 -13.43
CA SER A 584 4.79 40.58 -13.10
C SER A 584 4.27 40.86 -11.69
N GLY A 585 5.01 41.58 -10.88
CA GLY A 585 4.72 41.82 -9.46
C GLY A 585 5.05 40.64 -8.55
N THR A 586 5.45 39.50 -9.11
CA THR A 586 5.95 38.29 -8.42
C THR A 586 6.90 37.54 -9.35
N ASP A 587 7.51 36.50 -8.85
CA ASP A 587 8.34 35.52 -9.59
C ASP A 587 8.23 34.12 -8.95
N LEU A 588 8.82 33.11 -9.55
CA LEU A 588 8.92 31.77 -8.97
C LEU A 588 9.48 31.88 -7.55
N LEU A 589 8.95 31.04 -6.66
CA LEU A 589 9.36 31.02 -5.25
C LEU A 589 10.88 30.87 -5.14
N GLY A 590 11.47 31.75 -4.37
CA GLY A 590 12.92 31.81 -4.17
C GLY A 590 13.71 32.49 -5.28
N ASN A 591 13.11 32.83 -6.42
CA ASN A 591 13.81 33.66 -7.38
C ASN A 591 14.04 35.07 -6.83
N VAL A 592 15.21 35.60 -7.10
CA VAL A 592 15.62 36.93 -6.62
C VAL A 592 16.08 37.81 -7.78
N THR A 593 15.99 39.12 -7.59
CA THR A 593 16.57 40.06 -8.55
C THR A 593 18.08 40.02 -8.40
N ILE A 594 18.77 39.48 -9.40
CA ILE A 594 20.23 39.38 -9.42
C ILE A 594 20.80 40.73 -9.93
N PRO A 595 21.64 41.42 -9.13
CA PRO A 595 22.31 42.64 -9.62
C PRO A 595 23.40 42.30 -10.63
N GLU A 596 23.63 43.21 -11.58
CA GLU A 596 24.72 43.07 -12.54
C GLU A 596 26.10 43.08 -11.84
N GLY A 597 27.10 42.54 -12.52
CA GLY A 597 28.49 42.52 -12.09
C GLY A 597 29.03 41.13 -11.80
N ASP A 598 30.29 41.08 -11.35
CA ASP A 598 30.96 39.83 -11.00
C ASP A 598 30.52 39.26 -9.67
N PRO A 599 30.64 37.94 -9.42
CA PRO A 599 30.48 37.35 -8.13
C PRO A 599 31.36 37.96 -7.05
N THR A 600 30.84 38.00 -5.81
CA THR A 600 31.55 38.55 -4.64
C THR A 600 31.41 37.60 -3.46
N ASP A 601 32.27 37.76 -2.46
CA ASP A 601 32.09 37.08 -1.17
C ASP A 601 30.95 37.74 -0.39
N VAL A 602 30.33 36.96 0.50
CA VAL A 602 29.26 37.41 1.41
C VAL A 602 29.33 36.72 2.75
N GLU A 603 29.00 37.44 3.79
CA GLU A 603 28.82 36.89 5.15
C GLU A 603 27.40 37.14 5.66
N THR A 604 26.84 36.16 6.34
CA THR A 604 25.52 36.23 6.97
C THR A 604 25.55 35.51 8.33
N SER A 605 24.51 35.67 9.13
CA SER A 605 24.46 35.04 10.45
C SER A 605 23.07 34.55 10.82
N LEU A 606 23.04 33.43 11.56
CA LEU A 606 21.86 32.81 12.15
C LEU A 606 22.12 32.52 13.62
N GLU A 607 21.07 32.33 14.39
CA GLU A 607 21.18 32.02 15.83
C GLU A 607 20.08 31.00 16.20
N VAL A 608 20.41 30.04 17.05
CA VAL A 608 19.47 29.03 17.56
C VAL A 608 19.79 28.67 19.00
N SER A 609 18.76 28.32 19.76
CA SER A 609 18.89 27.74 21.10
C SER A 609 18.40 26.30 21.07
N LEU A 610 19.20 25.35 21.59
CA LEU A 610 18.90 23.93 21.68
C LEU A 610 18.97 23.47 23.11
N ASP A 611 18.19 22.46 23.51
CA ASP A 611 18.26 21.86 24.84
C ASP A 611 19.35 20.79 24.89
N ALA A 612 20.44 21.09 25.62
CA ALA A 612 21.54 20.16 25.79
C ALA A 612 21.24 19.01 26.78
N SER A 613 20.13 19.08 27.52
CA SER A 613 19.75 18.03 28.47
C SER A 613 19.07 16.84 27.83
N SER A 614 18.66 16.94 26.53
CA SER A 614 17.99 15.89 25.81
C SER A 614 18.93 14.71 25.55
N GLU A 615 18.47 13.48 25.83
CA GLU A 615 19.16 12.25 25.48
C GLU A 615 19.01 11.91 23.96
N SER A 616 18.07 12.56 23.28
CA SER A 616 17.90 12.49 21.84
C SER A 616 18.82 13.50 21.14
N TYR A 617 18.91 13.43 19.80
CA TYR A 617 19.64 14.39 18.98
C TYR A 617 18.75 15.60 18.64
N PRO A 618 18.58 16.59 19.54
CA PRO A 618 17.79 17.76 19.20
C PRO A 618 18.45 18.53 18.07
N LEU A 619 17.64 18.89 17.11
CA LEU A 619 18.07 19.59 15.91
C LEU A 619 17.17 20.80 15.63
N HIS A 620 17.69 21.70 14.80
CA HIS A 620 16.94 22.79 14.21
C HIS A 620 17.31 22.91 12.75
N THR A 621 16.30 23.00 11.88
CA THR A 621 16.52 23.22 10.45
C THR A 621 16.14 24.65 10.08
N PHE A 622 17.12 25.45 9.68
CA PHE A 622 16.91 26.74 9.03
C PHE A 622 16.46 26.51 7.59
N ASN A 623 15.45 27.25 7.14
CA ASN A 623 15.13 27.35 5.73
C ASN A 623 15.83 28.58 5.16
N LEU A 624 16.95 28.40 4.48
CA LEU A 624 17.79 29.50 4.00
C LEU A 624 17.11 30.45 3.01
N LEU A 625 16.04 29.99 2.33
CA LEU A 625 15.18 30.84 1.50
C LEU A 625 14.34 31.78 2.37
N ASN A 626 13.59 31.22 3.31
CA ASN A 626 12.67 31.98 4.17
C ASN A 626 13.43 32.92 5.12
N ASP A 627 14.62 32.52 5.55
CA ASP A 627 15.48 33.31 6.43
C ASP A 627 16.24 34.44 5.70
N GLY A 628 16.05 34.57 4.37
CA GLY A 628 16.70 35.57 3.53
C GLY A 628 18.20 35.38 3.34
N VAL A 629 18.74 34.26 3.80
CA VAL A 629 20.17 33.93 3.67
C VAL A 629 20.49 33.60 2.21
N MET A 630 19.66 32.75 1.60
CA MET A 630 19.85 32.33 0.20
C MET A 630 19.73 33.51 -0.77
N GLU A 631 18.88 34.51 -0.49
CA GLU A 631 18.80 35.74 -1.28
C GLU A 631 20.13 36.50 -1.29
N LYS A 632 20.79 36.63 -0.14
CA LYS A 632 22.10 37.32 -0.05
C LYS A 632 23.18 36.55 -0.81
N ILE A 633 23.17 35.20 -0.70
CA ILE A 633 24.12 34.34 -1.40
C ILE A 633 23.89 34.43 -2.93
N ALA A 634 22.64 34.38 -3.36
CA ALA A 634 22.25 34.48 -4.78
C ALA A 634 22.72 35.79 -5.41
N LYS A 635 22.47 36.90 -4.72
CA LYS A 635 22.94 38.23 -5.17
C LYS A 635 24.46 38.33 -5.23
N ALA A 636 25.17 37.71 -4.27
CA ALA A 636 26.63 37.69 -4.24
C ALA A 636 27.22 36.79 -5.33
N PHE A 637 26.73 35.60 -5.50
CA PHE A 637 27.22 34.63 -6.51
C PHE A 637 26.72 34.94 -7.94
N LYS A 638 25.76 35.84 -8.09
CA LYS A 638 25.10 36.15 -9.37
C LYS A 638 24.37 34.97 -9.99
N LEU A 639 23.82 34.12 -9.13
CA LEU A 639 23.06 32.92 -9.46
C LEU A 639 21.69 32.97 -8.77
N GLN A 640 20.67 32.40 -9.41
CA GLN A 640 19.42 32.15 -8.70
C GLN A 640 19.58 31.10 -7.60
N PRO A 641 18.80 31.13 -6.53
CA PRO A 641 18.83 30.08 -5.50
C PRO A 641 18.79 28.66 -6.06
N SER A 642 17.92 28.39 -7.06
CA SER A 642 17.83 27.10 -7.74
C SER A 642 19.08 26.72 -8.52
N GLU A 643 19.78 27.68 -9.10
CA GLU A 643 21.06 27.46 -9.79
C GLU A 643 22.15 27.09 -8.78
N ILE A 644 22.15 27.72 -7.60
CA ILE A 644 23.08 27.36 -6.50
C ILE A 644 22.80 25.94 -6.03
N ALA A 645 21.55 25.59 -5.77
CA ALA A 645 21.14 24.25 -5.35
C ALA A 645 21.55 23.20 -6.41
N GLY A 646 21.25 23.42 -7.70
CA GLY A 646 21.63 22.53 -8.79
C GLY A 646 23.14 22.39 -8.93
N ALA A 647 23.90 23.49 -8.84
CA ALA A 647 25.36 23.47 -8.90
C ALA A 647 25.97 22.69 -7.72
N THR A 648 25.32 22.71 -6.54
CA THR A 648 25.73 21.95 -5.35
C THR A 648 25.47 20.46 -5.51
N LEU A 649 24.31 20.06 -6.05
CA LEU A 649 23.96 18.67 -6.32
C LEU A 649 24.92 18.05 -7.34
N ASP A 650 25.25 18.79 -8.39
CA ASP A 650 26.21 18.35 -9.42
C ASP A 650 27.65 18.20 -8.89
N ALA A 651 27.98 18.87 -7.81
CA ALA A 651 29.29 18.75 -7.15
C ALA A 651 29.44 17.46 -6.30
N GLY A 652 28.39 16.67 -6.16
CA GLY A 652 28.33 15.48 -5.28
C GLY A 652 29.26 14.30 -5.65
N THR A 653 30.06 14.39 -6.71
CA THR A 653 31.06 13.38 -7.09
C THR A 653 32.48 13.69 -6.59
N VAL A 654 32.64 14.73 -5.78
CA VAL A 654 33.96 15.20 -5.34
C VAL A 654 34.47 14.35 -4.19
N LYS A 655 35.64 13.71 -4.38
CA LYS A 655 36.32 12.94 -3.34
C LYS A 655 37.04 13.89 -2.37
N ALA A 656 36.99 13.58 -1.07
CA ALA A 656 37.62 14.39 -0.03
C ALA A 656 39.15 14.48 -0.16
N ASP A 657 39.83 13.43 -0.69
CA ASP A 657 41.25 13.41 -0.86
C ASP A 657 41.69 14.21 -2.09
N GLY A 658 42.32 15.36 -1.84
CA GLY A 658 42.87 16.23 -2.87
C GLY A 658 41.91 17.25 -3.47
N PHE A 659 40.75 17.47 -2.88
CA PHE A 659 39.83 18.51 -3.31
C PHE A 659 40.26 19.90 -2.83
N SER A 660 40.52 20.81 -3.74
CA SER A 660 40.94 22.19 -3.45
C SER A 660 39.82 23.23 -3.68
N GLY A 661 38.65 22.80 -4.17
CA GLY A 661 37.51 23.64 -4.45
C GLY A 661 36.62 23.10 -5.57
N PRO A 662 35.42 23.66 -5.78
CA PRO A 662 34.49 23.21 -6.82
C PRO A 662 35.04 23.44 -8.23
N ALA A 663 34.62 22.60 -9.20
CA ALA A 663 34.87 22.81 -10.60
C ALA A 663 34.21 24.11 -11.10
N GLU A 664 34.58 24.57 -12.29
CA GLU A 664 33.99 25.76 -12.91
C GLU A 664 32.47 25.68 -13.00
N GLY A 665 31.78 26.72 -12.54
CA GLY A 665 30.34 26.79 -12.49
C GLY A 665 29.66 26.00 -11.39
N LYS A 666 30.44 25.29 -10.52
CA LYS A 666 29.92 24.48 -9.45
C LYS A 666 30.04 25.17 -8.08
N VAL A 667 29.20 24.71 -7.13
CA VAL A 667 29.19 25.17 -5.75
C VAL A 667 29.50 23.99 -4.84
N ALA A 668 30.53 24.11 -3.99
CA ALA A 668 30.81 23.15 -2.95
C ALA A 668 30.36 23.66 -1.57
N VAL A 669 29.90 22.78 -0.73
CA VAL A 669 29.61 23.07 0.68
C VAL A 669 30.80 22.70 1.55
N GLY A 670 31.14 23.54 2.49
CA GLY A 670 32.28 23.36 3.38
C GLY A 670 32.08 24.03 4.72
N LEU A 671 33.08 23.92 5.57
CA LEU A 671 33.19 24.56 6.87
C LEU A 671 34.39 25.49 6.88
N THR A 672 34.21 26.80 7.13
CA THR A 672 35.32 27.70 7.39
C THR A 672 35.83 27.47 8.82
N ASN A 673 37.04 26.96 8.92
CA ASN A 673 37.72 26.74 10.20
C ASN A 673 38.20 28.05 10.81
N PRO A 674 38.59 28.08 12.11
CA PRO A 674 39.09 29.28 12.79
C PRO A 674 40.34 29.90 12.14
N ASP A 675 41.14 29.10 11.40
CA ASP A 675 42.29 29.58 10.63
C ASP A 675 41.92 30.23 9.28
N GLY A 676 40.62 30.29 8.96
CA GLY A 676 40.09 30.88 7.73
C GLY A 676 40.13 29.93 6.51
N LYS A 677 40.65 28.73 6.65
CA LYS A 677 40.62 27.72 5.59
C LYS A 677 39.28 27.01 5.54
N VAL A 678 38.87 26.57 4.37
CA VAL A 678 37.65 25.81 4.16
C VAL A 678 37.96 24.32 4.11
N SER A 679 37.34 23.55 5.00
CA SER A 679 37.22 22.10 4.89
C SER A 679 35.98 21.79 4.05
N TYR A 680 36.14 20.98 2.99
CA TYR A 680 35.02 20.63 2.10
C TYR A 680 34.37 19.33 2.54
N ALA A 681 33.04 19.36 2.62
CA ALA A 681 32.25 18.21 2.99
C ALA A 681 32.07 17.25 1.83
N TYR A 682 32.21 16.00 2.13
CA TYR A 682 31.72 14.91 1.31
C TYR A 682 31.11 13.84 2.21
N SER A 683 29.84 13.48 1.93
CA SER A 683 29.18 12.34 2.57
C SER A 683 28.36 11.60 1.53
N ALA A 684 28.37 10.27 1.58
CA ALA A 684 27.52 9.44 0.74
C ALA A 684 26.00 9.61 1.07
N ASN A 685 25.70 10.13 2.27
CA ASN A 685 24.33 10.26 2.80
C ASN A 685 23.88 11.70 3.02
N GLY A 686 24.65 12.69 2.57
CA GLY A 686 24.34 14.11 2.77
C GLY A 686 25.59 14.96 2.81
N ILE A 687 25.42 16.30 2.78
CA ILE A 687 26.53 17.26 2.84
C ILE A 687 26.57 17.86 4.25
N GLY A 688 27.53 17.43 5.08
CA GLY A 688 27.59 17.89 6.47
C GLY A 688 28.91 17.68 7.15
N PHE A 689 29.00 18.19 8.40
CA PHE A 689 30.19 18.08 9.26
C PHE A 689 29.80 17.81 10.69
N TRP A 690 30.59 16.94 11.34
CA TRP A 690 30.76 16.91 12.76
C TRP A 690 31.82 17.96 13.12
N ILE A 691 31.58 18.74 14.18
CA ILE A 691 32.37 19.93 14.47
C ILE A 691 32.84 19.90 15.93
N ALA A 692 34.12 20.10 16.12
CA ALA A 692 34.75 20.22 17.45
C ALA A 692 34.34 21.53 18.16
N ALA A 693 34.59 21.61 19.46
CA ALA A 693 34.20 22.75 20.29
C ALA A 693 34.88 24.06 19.89
N ASP A 694 35.98 24.00 19.18
CA ASP A 694 36.74 25.16 18.63
C ASP A 694 36.23 25.60 17.26
N GLY A 695 35.27 24.90 16.65
CA GLY A 695 34.71 25.19 15.34
C GLY A 695 35.42 24.51 14.17
N THR A 696 36.36 23.59 14.42
CA THR A 696 37.04 22.82 13.39
C THR A 696 36.26 21.56 13.00
N ALA A 697 36.43 21.07 11.77
CA ALA A 697 35.87 19.80 11.34
C ALA A 697 36.42 18.64 12.22
N SER A 698 35.54 17.72 12.62
CA SER A 698 35.84 16.63 13.56
C SER A 698 35.15 15.34 13.13
N SER A 699 35.23 14.29 13.98
CA SER A 699 34.53 13.02 13.81
C SER A 699 33.38 12.90 14.80
N TRP A 700 32.44 12.00 14.53
CA TRP A 700 31.27 11.76 15.37
C TRP A 700 31.58 11.51 16.84
N GLY A 701 32.65 10.74 17.12
CA GLY A 701 33.01 10.34 18.51
C GLY A 701 33.45 11.49 19.42
N ASP A 702 33.93 12.62 18.86
CA ASP A 702 34.55 13.73 19.62
C ASP A 702 33.81 15.06 19.42
N ALA A 703 32.86 15.11 18.49
CA ALA A 703 32.20 16.37 18.13
C ALA A 703 31.00 16.65 19.02
N PRO A 704 30.89 17.84 19.65
CA PRO A 704 29.71 18.25 20.40
C PRO A 704 28.52 18.65 19.52
N ILE A 705 28.75 19.04 18.27
CA ILE A 705 27.75 19.62 17.38
C ILE A 705 27.99 19.18 15.94
N TYR A 706 26.97 19.33 15.11
CA TYR A 706 27.03 19.04 13.67
C TYR A 706 26.17 20.00 12.87
N TYR A 707 26.37 20.04 11.55
CA TYR A 707 25.39 20.54 10.60
C TYR A 707 25.30 19.63 9.36
N GLU A 708 24.13 19.70 8.70
CA GLU A 708 23.83 19.07 7.43
C GLU A 708 23.11 20.08 6.52
N TYR A 709 23.41 20.04 5.21
CA TYR A 709 22.80 20.88 4.20
C TYR A 709 22.02 20.03 3.20
N ASP A 710 20.72 20.33 3.06
CA ASP A 710 19.87 19.82 1.98
C ASP A 710 19.78 20.83 0.85
N ALA A 711 20.43 20.52 -0.28
CA ALA A 711 20.43 21.38 -1.46
C ALA A 711 19.04 21.49 -2.10
N SER A 712 18.23 20.44 -2.08
CA SER A 712 16.93 20.38 -2.74
C SER A 712 15.88 21.22 -2.02
N GLY A 713 15.90 21.20 -0.68
CA GLY A 713 14.97 21.91 0.19
C GLY A 713 15.48 23.23 0.76
N TYR A 714 16.71 23.63 0.42
CA TYR A 714 17.40 24.79 1.02
C TYR A 714 17.52 24.71 2.55
N GLY A 715 17.49 23.49 3.09
CA GLY A 715 17.56 23.22 4.53
C GLY A 715 19.00 23.24 5.04
N LEU A 716 19.25 23.94 6.14
CA LEU A 716 20.49 23.85 6.88
C LEU A 716 20.17 23.38 8.30
N THR A 717 20.35 22.10 8.55
CA THR A 717 20.09 21.48 9.87
C THR A 717 21.31 21.57 10.74
N VAL A 718 21.12 22.00 11.97
CA VAL A 718 22.14 22.00 13.02
C VAL A 718 21.64 21.23 14.24
N GLY A 719 22.54 20.52 14.90
CA GLY A 719 22.19 19.73 16.07
C GLY A 719 23.36 19.49 17.01
N HIS A 720 23.07 18.85 18.14
CA HIS A 720 24.10 18.48 19.09
C HIS A 720 24.26 16.96 19.20
N ASN A 721 25.46 16.55 19.63
CA ASN A 721 25.76 15.16 19.91
C ASN A 721 25.55 14.93 21.44
N PRO A 722 24.56 14.12 21.87
CA PRO A 722 24.29 13.85 23.27
C PRO A 722 25.53 13.38 24.03
N GLY A 723 25.76 13.94 25.21
CA GLY A 723 26.92 13.66 26.06
C GLY A 723 28.22 14.38 25.69
N HIS A 724 28.27 15.07 24.53
CA HIS A 724 29.45 15.80 24.06
C HIS A 724 29.29 17.33 24.06
N SER A 725 28.06 17.83 24.12
CA SER A 725 27.78 19.26 24.25
C SER A 725 27.60 19.69 25.72
N GLU A 726 28.00 20.92 26.03
CA GLU A 726 27.96 21.45 27.37
C GLU A 726 26.80 22.45 27.52
N LYS A 727 26.00 22.28 28.58
CA LYS A 727 24.94 23.23 28.95
C LYS A 727 25.49 24.63 29.19
N SER A 728 24.74 25.65 28.84
CA SER A 728 25.08 27.08 28.92
C SER A 728 26.27 27.52 28.06
N LYS A 729 26.79 26.64 27.19
CA LYS A 729 27.83 26.98 26.24
C LYS A 729 27.25 27.48 24.92
N THR A 730 28.00 28.36 24.28
CA THR A 730 27.68 28.83 22.91
C THR A 730 28.76 28.31 21.99
N TYR A 731 28.33 27.59 20.97
CA TYR A 731 29.22 27.16 19.88
C TYR A 731 29.00 28.06 18.66
N ILE A 732 30.07 28.37 17.96
CA ILE A 732 30.03 29.16 16.72
C ILE A 732 30.57 28.29 15.60
N ILE A 733 29.74 28.07 14.56
CA ILE A 733 30.12 27.33 13.36
C ILE A 733 29.97 28.24 12.16
N LYS A 734 30.69 27.90 11.10
CA LYS A 734 30.70 28.67 9.86
C LYS A 734 30.50 27.78 8.62
N PRO A 735 29.30 27.18 8.43
CA PRO A 735 28.94 26.58 7.15
C PRO A 735 29.22 27.56 6.01
N THR A 736 29.83 27.07 4.95
CA THR A 736 30.32 27.91 3.87
C THR A 736 30.01 27.29 2.50
N MET A 737 29.41 28.07 1.62
CA MET A 737 29.30 27.71 0.22
C MET A 737 30.41 28.37 -0.56
N VAL A 738 31.04 27.63 -1.46
CA VAL A 738 32.14 28.12 -2.30
C VAL A 738 31.77 27.93 -3.77
N TYR A 739 31.68 29.04 -4.51
CA TYR A 739 31.37 29.05 -5.91
C TYR A 739 32.63 29.32 -6.74
N ASN A 740 32.86 28.55 -7.78
CA ASN A 740 33.97 28.78 -8.72
C ASN A 740 33.47 29.46 -10.01
N LYS A 741 33.97 30.67 -10.28
CA LYS A 741 33.70 31.38 -11.51
C LYS A 741 34.96 31.90 -12.15
N GLY A 742 35.27 31.43 -13.35
CA GLY A 742 36.50 31.84 -14.06
C GLY A 742 37.78 31.42 -13.33
N GLY A 743 37.77 30.31 -12.59
CA GLY A 743 38.88 29.85 -11.76
C GLY A 743 39.04 30.62 -10.43
N LYS A 744 38.19 31.62 -10.15
CA LYS A 744 38.16 32.36 -8.88
C LYS A 744 37.11 31.76 -7.95
N LEU A 745 37.50 31.51 -6.70
CA LEU A 745 36.62 30.98 -5.66
C LEU A 745 36.00 32.16 -4.89
N HIS A 746 34.66 32.17 -4.80
CA HIS A 746 33.87 33.12 -4.03
C HIS A 746 33.21 32.38 -2.87
N LYS A 747 33.19 33.01 -1.68
CA LYS A 747 32.74 32.38 -0.43
C LYS A 747 31.46 33.07 0.08
N ALA A 748 30.49 32.25 0.47
CA ALA A 748 29.34 32.68 1.27
C ALA A 748 29.45 31.99 2.63
N VAL A 749 29.80 32.75 3.66
CA VAL A 749 29.99 32.24 5.04
C VAL A 749 28.74 32.52 5.86
N ILE A 750 28.14 31.45 6.43
CA ILE A 750 26.98 31.53 7.31
C ILE A 750 27.44 31.31 8.74
N THR A 751 27.61 32.38 9.53
CA THR A 751 27.98 32.25 10.93
C THR A 751 26.77 31.86 11.77
N ILE A 752 26.76 30.66 12.36
CA ILE A 752 25.68 30.18 13.22
C ILE A 752 26.14 30.17 14.67
N LYS A 753 25.36 30.86 15.51
CA LYS A 753 25.52 30.81 16.99
C LYS A 753 24.52 29.82 17.55
N MET A 754 25.04 28.72 18.09
CA MET A 754 24.23 27.67 18.74
C MET A 754 24.36 27.81 20.26
N LYS A 755 23.31 28.25 20.94
CA LYS A 755 23.23 28.36 22.38
C LYS A 755 22.59 27.11 22.96
N PHE A 756 23.17 26.56 24.01
CA PHE A 756 22.63 25.39 24.70
C PHE A 756 22.06 25.84 26.06
N ALA A 757 20.73 25.62 26.21
CA ALA A 757 19.98 25.98 27.41
C ALA A 757 20.13 24.95 28.54
#